data_f76bf34bd1d5174280f434928becd06d
#
_entry.id   f76bf34bd1d5174280f434928becd06d
#
_cell.length_a   1.000
_cell.length_b   1.000
_cell.length_c   1.000
_cell.angle_alpha   90.00
_cell.angle_beta   90.00
_cell.angle_gamma   90.00
#
_symmetry.space_group_name_H-M   'P 1'
#
loop_
_entity.id
_entity.type
_entity.pdbx_description
1 polymer ?
#
loop_
_entity_poly.entity_id
_entity_poly.type
_entity_poly.pdbx_seq_one_letter_code
_entity_poly.pdbx_strand_id
1 'polypeptide(L)'
;RREKDTLSDDEFLVNDYHDAQDSFLSAEVRAMMHTYESQWSAPNIGDDETRPKIFYASRTHSQLVQLVHEVKRTPYGQGDEPVRCVSLGSRKQMCIHHDVRRIGALFGTEAMNERCLELMEGKKGKRCPYLPAQSDPVGRAEMDTYRDHALSHVQDMEDLVQLGKDMHMCPYFGTRHSARHAELVTLPYNLLLLRDAREALHLTLDGSVVIIDEAHNLIDTLLATYAAELTQAQIEQAVQQVEMYLRRFSMRLRGTNEEQVRILQVLLRALQGLCVELTESQTFSLPDFMSRLGGSVDQINLVRLERWLKDTRIARKMGGYADKVWLETHAAPAHRAVAMHALEAFLLALCNRAKNGRVLVTVDKMQGVRFKYLLLDPRDAFEPIVSSARAIILAGGTMEPMSDFEQLVPRDRFTTFSCGHIVPSSHVMGAVVPLGPKGQTLEFTHASWQQPAMLDELAVALGNYTNIVPHGMVVFFPSYATLDAALARWQHTHALERLSRRKKVLTEPKDAKDVDAVLQQYAATIADPPPSSPKGAMLLAVVGAKLSEGINFQDDLARCVVMIGLPFPHAKSRELAERLAFAGEDGRDMYVNMCMRAVNQSMGRAIRHRADYAAFLLLDRRYAREQIQSRLPGWIRTQVQVHDRFGSSIRALAQFFQQMRYRAAT
;
A
#
# COMPACT_ATOMS: atom_id res chain seq x y z
N ARG A 1 -1.06 44.47 6.25
CA ARG A 1 -2.48 44.52 5.79
C ARG A 1 -2.60 43.43 4.75
N ARG A 2 -3.11 42.24 5.14
CA ARG A 2 -3.51 41.18 4.21
C ARG A 2 -4.86 41.57 3.65
N GLU A 3 -4.96 41.81 2.36
CA GLU A 3 -6.24 41.89 1.67
C GLU A 3 -7.02 40.60 1.97
N LYS A 4 -8.18 40.75 2.58
CA LYS A 4 -9.15 39.65 2.73
C LYS A 4 -9.75 39.41 1.34
N ASP A 5 -9.16 38.47 0.60
CA ASP A 5 -9.79 37.85 -0.58
C ASP A 5 -11.07 37.13 -0.08
N THR A 6 -12.20 37.83 -0.04
CA THR A 6 -13.50 37.24 0.24
C THR A 6 -13.94 36.45 -0.98
N LEU A 7 -13.84 35.11 -0.90
CA LEU A 7 -14.41 34.20 -1.88
C LEU A 7 -15.90 34.50 -2.06
N SER A 8 -16.36 34.71 -3.29
CA SER A 8 -17.80 34.80 -3.57
C SER A 8 -18.44 33.44 -3.19
N ASP A 9 -19.61 33.47 -2.53
CA ASP A 9 -20.33 32.24 -2.18
C ASP A 9 -20.75 31.45 -3.41
N ASP A 10 -20.81 32.09 -4.58
CA ASP A 10 -21.19 31.47 -5.85
C ASP A 10 -20.24 30.40 -6.31
N GLU A 11 -18.98 30.46 -5.89
CA GLU A 11 -17.97 29.41 -6.24
C GLU A 11 -18.29 28.06 -5.62
N PHE A 12 -19.03 28.02 -4.52
CA PHE A 12 -19.43 26.80 -3.84
C PHE A 12 -20.81 26.28 -4.29
N LEU A 13 -21.54 27.02 -5.14
CA LEU A 13 -22.79 26.51 -5.69
C LEU A 13 -22.54 25.44 -6.75
N VAL A 14 -23.33 24.39 -6.70
CA VAL A 14 -23.30 23.33 -7.74
C VAL A 14 -23.95 23.89 -9.01
N ASN A 15 -23.28 23.70 -10.16
CA ASN A 15 -23.86 24.01 -11.46
C ASN A 15 -25.07 23.11 -11.72
N ASP A 16 -26.04 23.59 -12.51
CA ASP A 16 -27.20 22.78 -12.86
C ASP A 16 -26.77 21.44 -13.45
N TYR A 17 -27.22 20.36 -12.80
CA TYR A 17 -26.91 18.99 -13.18
C TYR A 17 -28.10 18.36 -13.89
N HIS A 18 -27.86 17.86 -15.07
CA HIS A 18 -28.83 17.10 -15.84
C HIS A 18 -28.31 15.66 -15.96
N ASP A 19 -29.08 14.69 -15.45
CA ASP A 19 -28.75 13.29 -15.63
C ASP A 19 -28.80 12.96 -17.12
N ALA A 20 -27.76 12.34 -17.66
CA ALA A 20 -27.69 11.95 -19.06
C ALA A 20 -28.83 11.00 -19.49
N GLN A 21 -29.55 10.42 -18.53
CA GLN A 21 -30.76 9.63 -18.79
C GLN A 21 -32.01 10.48 -19.08
N ASP A 22 -32.02 11.74 -18.62
CA ASP A 22 -33.13 12.68 -18.86
C ASP A 22 -32.99 13.45 -20.21
N SER A 23 -31.89 13.23 -20.96
CA SER A 23 -31.74 13.84 -22.29
C SER A 23 -32.59 13.06 -23.31
N PHE A 24 -33.43 13.78 -24.07
CA PHE A 24 -34.24 13.27 -25.18
C PHE A 24 -33.40 12.71 -26.35
N LEU A 25 -32.08 12.63 -26.20
CA LEU A 25 -31.18 12.10 -27.21
C LEU A 25 -31.12 10.58 -27.14
N SER A 26 -31.29 9.90 -28.27
CA SER A 26 -31.14 8.44 -28.32
C SER A 26 -29.73 8.00 -27.97
N ALA A 27 -29.58 6.76 -27.49
CA ALA A 27 -28.27 6.17 -27.17
C ALA A 27 -27.30 6.24 -28.38
N GLU A 28 -27.82 6.14 -29.58
CA GLU A 28 -27.07 6.25 -30.86
C GLU A 28 -26.56 7.67 -31.10
N VAL A 29 -27.38 8.70 -30.85
CA VAL A 29 -26.96 10.11 -30.96
C VAL A 29 -25.93 10.44 -29.91
N ARG A 30 -26.05 9.92 -28.71
CA ARG A 30 -25.04 10.08 -27.63
C ARG A 30 -23.72 9.41 -27.99
N ALA A 31 -23.75 8.20 -28.50
CA ALA A 31 -22.57 7.50 -29.00
C ALA A 31 -21.92 8.26 -30.17
N MET A 32 -22.71 8.83 -31.04
CA MET A 32 -22.23 9.64 -32.14
C MET A 32 -21.62 10.97 -31.67
N MET A 33 -22.22 11.64 -30.69
CA MET A 33 -21.65 12.84 -30.07
C MET A 33 -20.35 12.52 -29.33
N HIS A 34 -20.31 11.43 -28.58
CA HIS A 34 -19.09 10.98 -27.90
C HIS A 34 -17.99 10.62 -28.89
N THR A 35 -18.34 9.99 -30.00
CA THR A 35 -17.41 9.72 -31.10
C THR A 35 -16.96 11.00 -31.79
N TYR A 36 -17.85 11.98 -31.97
CA TYR A 36 -17.53 13.29 -32.52
C TYR A 36 -16.63 14.11 -31.62
N GLU A 37 -16.92 14.14 -30.31
CA GLU A 37 -16.07 14.77 -29.29
C GLU A 37 -14.71 14.08 -29.18
N SER A 38 -14.66 12.75 -29.27
CA SER A 38 -13.41 12.00 -29.26
C SER A 38 -12.57 12.21 -30.52
N GLN A 39 -13.21 12.39 -31.68
CA GLN A 39 -12.52 12.73 -32.93
C GLN A 39 -11.92 14.13 -32.92
N TRP A 40 -12.56 15.09 -32.23
CA TRP A 40 -12.00 16.44 -32.06
C TRP A 40 -10.96 16.54 -30.95
N SER A 41 -10.95 15.60 -30.01
CA SER A 41 -9.98 15.50 -28.92
C SER A 41 -8.71 14.74 -29.29
N ALA A 42 -8.70 14.05 -30.43
CA ALA A 42 -7.55 13.33 -30.95
C ALA A 42 -6.95 14.12 -32.13
N PRO A 43 -5.74 14.68 -32.04
CA PRO A 43 -4.96 14.93 -33.21
C PRO A 43 -4.72 13.59 -33.93
N ASN A 44 -4.84 13.56 -35.25
CA ASN A 44 -4.46 12.43 -36.08
C ASN A 44 -3.03 12.00 -35.74
N ILE A 45 -2.88 11.02 -34.86
CA ILE A 45 -1.62 10.37 -34.56
C ILE A 45 -1.54 9.19 -35.54
N GLY A 46 -0.83 9.42 -36.63
CA GLY A 46 -0.46 8.34 -37.56
C GLY A 46 0.44 7.34 -36.82
N ASP A 47 0.22 6.06 -37.11
CA ASP A 47 1.09 4.87 -36.90
C ASP A 47 1.71 4.54 -35.52
N ASP A 48 1.57 5.37 -34.48
CA ASP A 48 2.19 5.12 -33.17
C ASP A 48 1.28 4.30 -32.21
N GLU A 49 0.01 4.07 -32.56
CA GLU A 49 -0.94 3.26 -31.77
C GLU A 49 -0.69 1.75 -31.85
N THR A 50 0.18 1.28 -32.72
CA THR A 50 0.40 -0.15 -32.98
C THR A 50 1.51 -0.78 -32.12
N ARG A 51 2.29 0.03 -31.40
CA ARG A 51 3.38 -0.51 -30.58
C ARG A 51 2.85 -1.03 -29.25
N PRO A 52 3.21 -2.27 -28.86
CA PRO A 52 2.77 -2.83 -27.59
C PRO A 52 3.36 -2.03 -26.44
N LYS A 53 2.51 -1.61 -25.48
CA LYS A 53 2.92 -0.92 -24.27
C LYS A 53 3.22 -1.90 -23.16
N ILE A 54 4.19 -1.56 -22.34
CA ILE A 54 4.51 -2.28 -21.11
C ILE A 54 4.21 -1.36 -19.94
N PHE A 55 3.30 -1.78 -19.08
CA PHE A 55 3.05 -1.14 -17.79
C PHE A 55 3.77 -1.91 -16.70
N TYR A 56 4.71 -1.26 -16.04
CA TYR A 56 5.42 -1.84 -14.90
C TYR A 56 4.95 -1.17 -13.62
N ALA A 57 4.28 -1.93 -12.78
CA ALA A 57 3.73 -1.45 -11.52
C ALA A 57 4.48 -2.02 -10.32
N SER A 58 4.77 -1.17 -9.32
CA SER A 58 5.36 -1.60 -8.06
C SER A 58 4.72 -0.88 -6.86
N ARG A 59 4.90 -1.45 -5.68
CA ARG A 59 4.35 -0.90 -4.42
C ARG A 59 5.02 0.39 -4.01
N THR A 60 6.34 0.52 -4.22
CA THR A 60 7.15 1.65 -3.76
C THR A 60 7.85 2.37 -4.89
N HIS A 61 8.04 3.68 -4.72
CA HIS A 61 8.76 4.49 -5.69
C HIS A 61 10.23 4.10 -5.84
N SER A 62 10.88 3.69 -4.76
CA SER A 62 12.28 3.24 -4.80
C SER A 62 12.48 2.05 -5.75
N GLN A 63 11.52 1.13 -5.80
CA GLN A 63 11.55 0.00 -6.74
C GLN A 63 11.36 0.45 -8.20
N LEU A 64 10.48 1.44 -8.43
CA LEU A 64 10.31 2.02 -9.77
C LEU A 64 11.59 2.73 -10.24
N VAL A 65 12.23 3.53 -9.37
CA VAL A 65 13.51 4.18 -9.66
C VAL A 65 14.61 3.14 -9.92
N GLN A 66 14.68 2.07 -9.13
CA GLN A 66 15.63 0.99 -9.34
C GLN A 66 15.45 0.34 -10.71
N LEU A 67 14.22 0.03 -11.12
CA LEU A 67 13.95 -0.50 -12.45
C LEU A 67 14.47 0.43 -13.55
N VAL A 68 14.14 1.72 -13.46
CA VAL A 68 14.59 2.72 -14.46
C VAL A 68 16.11 2.75 -14.53
N HIS A 69 16.81 2.68 -13.40
CA HIS A 69 18.28 2.61 -13.37
C HIS A 69 18.82 1.33 -14.01
N GLU A 70 18.14 0.18 -13.82
CA GLU A 70 18.56 -1.04 -14.49
C GLU A 70 18.30 -0.97 -16.00
N VAL A 71 17.17 -0.40 -16.43
CA VAL A 71 16.89 -0.17 -17.86
C VAL A 71 17.96 0.75 -18.50
N LYS A 72 18.38 1.83 -17.79
CA LYS A 72 19.47 2.71 -18.25
C LYS A 72 20.79 1.98 -18.53
N ARG A 73 21.03 0.83 -17.86
CA ARG A 73 22.26 0.02 -18.03
C ARG A 73 22.18 -0.99 -19.16
N THR A 74 21.01 -1.21 -19.71
CA THR A 74 20.79 -2.16 -20.81
C THR A 74 21.02 -1.50 -22.17
N PRO A 75 21.23 -2.29 -23.25
CA PRO A 75 21.23 -1.77 -24.62
C PRO A 75 19.98 -0.99 -25.00
N TYR A 76 18.83 -1.31 -24.40
CA TYR A 76 17.56 -0.59 -24.60
C TYR A 76 17.55 0.82 -23.98
N GLY A 77 18.44 1.11 -23.04
CA GLY A 77 18.55 2.43 -22.42
C GLY A 77 19.71 3.27 -22.96
N GLN A 78 20.68 2.64 -23.63
CA GLN A 78 21.95 3.27 -24.09
C GLN A 78 22.10 3.32 -25.60
N GLY A 79 21.20 2.70 -26.37
CA GLY A 79 21.27 2.67 -27.84
C GLY A 79 20.94 4.01 -28.49
N ASP A 80 21.14 4.10 -29.80
CA ASP A 80 20.79 5.29 -30.59
C ASP A 80 19.29 5.58 -30.58
N GLU A 81 18.45 4.55 -30.41
CA GLU A 81 17.00 4.64 -30.20
C GLU A 81 16.63 4.01 -28.84
N PRO A 82 16.76 4.76 -27.74
CA PRO A 82 16.42 4.24 -26.42
C PRO A 82 14.92 4.01 -26.29
N VAL A 83 14.53 3.01 -25.47
CA VAL A 83 13.13 2.74 -25.16
C VAL A 83 12.46 4.00 -24.59
N ARG A 84 11.33 4.39 -25.13
CA ARG A 84 10.55 5.53 -24.64
C ARG A 84 9.92 5.19 -23.31
N CYS A 85 10.59 5.61 -22.23
CA CYS A 85 10.23 5.29 -20.86
C CYS A 85 9.74 6.53 -20.12
N VAL A 86 8.63 6.41 -19.38
CA VAL A 86 8.13 7.47 -18.49
C VAL A 86 7.69 6.92 -17.14
N SER A 87 8.01 7.66 -16.08
CA SER A 87 7.60 7.35 -14.72
C SER A 87 6.44 8.24 -14.28
N LEU A 88 5.33 7.61 -13.83
CA LEU A 88 4.17 8.31 -13.29
C LEU A 88 4.26 8.39 -11.76
N GLY A 89 4.17 9.59 -11.21
CA GLY A 89 4.21 9.84 -9.77
C GLY A 89 3.00 10.59 -9.25
N SER A 90 2.93 10.72 -7.93
CA SER A 90 1.93 11.55 -7.24
C SER A 90 2.29 13.03 -7.31
N ARG A 91 1.30 13.91 -7.06
CA ARG A 91 1.57 15.36 -6.92
C ARG A 91 2.61 15.66 -5.84
N LYS A 92 2.60 14.87 -4.75
CA LYS A 92 3.59 15.03 -3.67
C LYS A 92 5.03 14.91 -4.16
N GLN A 93 5.28 14.08 -5.17
CA GLN A 93 6.60 13.82 -5.72
C GLN A 93 6.94 14.75 -6.89
N MET A 94 5.97 15.01 -7.76
CA MET A 94 6.21 15.68 -9.04
C MET A 94 5.86 17.18 -9.05
N CYS A 95 5.07 17.69 -8.10
CA CYS A 95 4.70 19.10 -8.11
C CYS A 95 5.87 20.02 -7.79
N ILE A 96 6.12 21.02 -8.63
CA ILE A 96 7.17 22.03 -8.46
C ILE A 96 6.65 23.36 -7.91
N HIS A 97 5.31 23.51 -7.82
CA HIS A 97 4.68 24.76 -7.33
C HIS A 97 4.87 24.90 -5.81
N HIS A 98 5.55 25.99 -5.39
CA HIS A 98 5.93 26.21 -3.99
C HIS A 98 4.75 26.17 -3.02
N ASP A 99 3.65 26.91 -3.30
CA ASP A 99 2.51 26.98 -2.38
C ASP A 99 1.76 25.64 -2.28
N VAL A 100 1.62 24.92 -3.39
CA VAL A 100 0.98 23.60 -3.41
C VAL A 100 1.79 22.60 -2.56
N ARG A 101 3.12 22.62 -2.69
CA ARG A 101 4.00 21.77 -1.86
C ARG A 101 3.94 22.15 -0.39
N ARG A 102 3.92 23.44 -0.06
CA ARG A 102 3.81 23.93 1.33
C ARG A 102 2.50 23.50 1.97
N ILE A 103 1.38 23.60 1.26
CA ILE A 103 0.09 23.12 1.73
C ILE A 103 0.11 21.61 1.94
N GLY A 104 0.69 20.86 1.01
CA GLY A 104 0.83 19.40 1.16
C GLY A 104 1.68 18.98 2.37
N ALA A 105 2.72 19.74 2.70
CA ALA A 105 3.56 19.49 3.88
C ALA A 105 2.85 19.78 5.21
N LEU A 106 2.00 20.81 5.24
CA LEU A 106 1.28 21.23 6.45
C LEU A 106 -0.01 20.44 6.70
N PHE A 107 -0.74 20.09 5.63
CA PHE A 107 -2.13 19.63 5.71
C PHE A 107 -2.39 18.29 4.98
N GLY A 108 -1.35 17.71 4.40
CA GLY A 108 -1.41 16.39 3.76
C GLY A 108 -1.77 16.42 2.28
N THR A 109 -1.87 15.22 1.71
CA THR A 109 -1.98 15.01 0.25
C THR A 109 -3.31 15.51 -0.32
N GLU A 110 -4.41 15.38 0.43
CA GLU A 110 -5.74 15.83 0.00
C GLU A 110 -5.76 17.36 -0.21
N ALA A 111 -5.30 18.13 0.78
CA ALA A 111 -5.20 19.56 0.68
C ALA A 111 -4.28 20.03 -0.46
N MET A 112 -3.21 19.28 -0.71
CA MET A 112 -2.32 19.50 -1.87
C MET A 112 -3.05 19.31 -3.19
N ASN A 113 -3.83 18.24 -3.30
CA ASN A 113 -4.60 17.92 -4.49
C ASN A 113 -5.66 19.00 -4.76
N GLU A 114 -6.38 19.42 -3.73
CA GLU A 114 -7.37 20.48 -3.82
C GLU A 114 -6.76 21.80 -4.30
N ARG A 115 -5.64 22.21 -3.70
CA ARG A 115 -4.96 23.44 -4.10
C ARG A 115 -4.47 23.39 -5.56
N CYS A 116 -3.97 22.26 -6.00
CA CYS A 116 -3.59 22.05 -7.41
C CYS A 116 -4.80 22.23 -8.34
N LEU A 117 -5.95 21.60 -8.00
CA LEU A 117 -7.17 21.68 -8.79
C LEU A 117 -7.73 23.12 -8.85
N GLU A 118 -7.68 23.89 -7.75
CA GLU A 118 -8.06 25.32 -7.75
C GLU A 118 -7.25 26.15 -8.73
N LEU A 119 -5.93 25.91 -8.76
CA LEU A 119 -5.01 26.61 -9.68
C LEU A 119 -5.22 26.17 -11.14
N MET A 120 -5.69 24.95 -11.39
CA MET A 120 -6.05 24.48 -12.75
C MET A 120 -7.33 25.17 -13.25
N GLU A 121 -8.34 25.28 -12.40
CA GLU A 121 -9.60 25.95 -12.76
C GLU A 121 -9.43 27.44 -13.05
N GLY A 122 -8.32 28.04 -12.64
CA GLY A 122 -7.95 29.43 -12.96
C GLY A 122 -8.91 30.46 -12.38
N LYS A 123 -9.67 30.12 -11.34
CA LYS A 123 -10.57 31.02 -10.64
C LYS A 123 -9.78 32.21 -10.07
N LYS A 124 -10.31 33.43 -10.22
CA LYS A 124 -9.70 34.69 -9.77
C LYS A 124 -8.39 35.11 -10.44
N GLY A 125 -8.16 34.69 -11.67
CA GLY A 125 -6.94 35.06 -12.41
C GLY A 125 -5.64 34.44 -11.89
N LYS A 126 -5.71 33.54 -10.89
CA LYS A 126 -4.55 32.81 -10.36
C LYS A 126 -4.55 31.41 -10.95
N ARG A 127 -3.79 31.21 -12.02
CA ARG A 127 -3.53 29.89 -12.59
C ARG A 127 -2.16 29.36 -12.13
N CYS A 128 -1.99 28.05 -12.21
CA CYS A 128 -0.65 27.47 -12.04
C CYS A 128 0.28 27.98 -13.15
N PRO A 129 1.39 28.65 -12.82
CA PRO A 129 2.29 29.20 -13.83
C PRO A 129 3.00 28.10 -14.66
N TYR A 130 3.04 26.89 -14.17
CA TYR A 130 3.69 25.74 -14.81
C TYR A 130 2.74 24.90 -15.67
N LEU A 131 1.42 25.21 -15.69
CA LEU A 131 0.43 24.47 -16.47
C LEU A 131 -0.25 25.41 -17.46
N PRO A 132 0.07 25.31 -18.76
CA PRO A 132 -0.56 26.15 -19.78
C PRO A 132 -2.05 25.84 -19.90
N ALA A 133 -2.80 26.82 -20.41
CA ALA A 133 -4.22 26.61 -20.70
C ALA A 133 -4.39 25.64 -21.88
N GLN A 134 -5.34 24.73 -21.80
CA GLN A 134 -5.61 23.76 -22.90
C GLN A 134 -6.00 24.46 -24.22
N SER A 135 -6.56 25.66 -24.16
CA SER A 135 -6.90 26.48 -25.32
C SER A 135 -5.73 27.24 -25.91
N ASP A 136 -4.56 27.26 -25.25
CA ASP A 136 -3.38 27.97 -25.72
C ASP A 136 -2.56 27.09 -26.67
N PRO A 137 -2.42 27.43 -27.94
CA PRO A 137 -1.61 26.67 -28.90
C PRO A 137 -0.12 26.63 -28.56
N VAL A 138 0.42 27.74 -27.99
CA VAL A 138 1.82 27.81 -27.58
C VAL A 138 2.07 26.88 -26.40
N GLY A 139 1.21 26.93 -25.40
CA GLY A 139 1.32 26.05 -24.24
C GLY A 139 1.16 24.57 -24.59
N ARG A 140 0.38 24.22 -25.61
CA ARG A 140 0.34 22.84 -26.13
C ARG A 140 1.65 22.43 -26.78
N ALA A 141 2.27 23.29 -27.59
CA ALA A 141 3.57 23.04 -28.19
C ALA A 141 4.68 22.89 -27.16
N GLU A 142 4.63 23.68 -26.08
CA GLU A 142 5.56 23.54 -24.94
C GLU A 142 5.37 22.19 -24.22
N MET A 143 4.12 21.73 -24.04
CA MET A 143 3.82 20.43 -23.45
C MET A 143 4.30 19.27 -24.36
N ASP A 144 4.18 19.41 -25.68
CA ASP A 144 4.73 18.45 -26.64
C ASP A 144 6.27 18.46 -26.59
N THR A 145 6.89 19.62 -26.48
CA THR A 145 8.35 19.74 -26.30
C THR A 145 8.82 19.05 -25.00
N TYR A 146 8.07 19.23 -23.90
CA TYR A 146 8.35 18.50 -22.67
C TYR A 146 8.27 16.99 -22.87
N ARG A 147 7.23 16.48 -23.56
CA ARG A 147 7.06 15.07 -23.91
C ARG A 147 8.29 14.56 -24.68
N ASP A 148 8.70 15.27 -25.71
CA ASP A 148 9.79 14.84 -26.57
C ASP A 148 11.12 14.74 -25.80
N HIS A 149 11.39 15.72 -24.94
CA HIS A 149 12.54 15.65 -24.03
C HIS A 149 12.41 14.54 -22.98
N ALA A 150 11.22 14.31 -22.41
CA ALA A 150 10.99 13.28 -21.41
C ALA A 150 11.15 11.85 -21.99
N LEU A 151 10.89 11.67 -23.29
CA LEU A 151 10.97 10.37 -23.97
C LEU A 151 12.27 10.17 -24.76
N SER A 152 13.11 11.19 -24.91
CA SER A 152 14.38 11.10 -25.67
C SER A 152 15.42 10.20 -25.02
N HIS A 153 15.33 10.02 -23.71
CA HIS A 153 16.26 9.20 -22.90
C HIS A 153 15.46 8.51 -21.80
N VAL A 154 15.99 7.41 -21.26
CA VAL A 154 15.43 6.79 -20.07
C VAL A 154 15.73 7.66 -18.87
N GLN A 155 14.69 8.27 -18.27
CA GLN A 155 14.78 9.21 -17.17
C GLN A 155 14.04 8.68 -15.94
N ASP A 156 14.60 8.91 -14.75
CA ASP A 156 13.89 8.64 -13.51
C ASP A 156 12.95 9.79 -13.12
N MET A 157 12.27 9.65 -12.00
CA MET A 157 11.29 10.64 -11.56
C MET A 157 11.94 11.97 -11.20
N GLU A 158 13.12 11.95 -10.61
CA GLU A 158 13.89 13.10 -10.20
C GLU A 158 14.39 13.88 -11.43
N ASP A 159 14.87 13.18 -12.46
CA ASP A 159 15.25 13.75 -13.76
C ASP A 159 14.06 14.47 -14.40
N LEU A 160 12.87 13.83 -14.43
CA LEU A 160 11.64 14.40 -14.99
C LEU A 160 11.14 15.63 -14.22
N VAL A 161 11.31 15.64 -12.90
CA VAL A 161 11.01 16.83 -12.07
C VAL A 161 12.00 17.96 -12.37
N GLN A 162 13.28 17.65 -12.55
CA GLN A 162 14.30 18.65 -12.90
C GLN A 162 14.04 19.23 -14.29
N LEU A 163 13.74 18.38 -15.28
CA LEU A 163 13.32 18.80 -16.63
C LEU A 163 12.15 19.80 -16.56
N GLY A 164 11.13 19.50 -15.73
CA GLY A 164 9.99 20.40 -15.56
C GLY A 164 10.35 21.75 -14.92
N LYS A 165 11.35 21.81 -14.03
CA LYS A 165 11.87 23.09 -13.50
C LYS A 165 12.60 23.88 -14.56
N ASP A 166 13.44 23.22 -15.36
CA ASP A 166 14.28 23.85 -16.39
C ASP A 166 13.42 24.41 -17.53
N MET A 167 12.36 23.70 -17.90
CA MET A 167 11.39 24.12 -18.93
C MET A 167 10.22 24.97 -18.41
N HIS A 168 10.15 25.25 -17.10
CA HIS A 168 8.99 25.91 -16.46
C HIS A 168 7.66 25.23 -16.73
N MET A 169 7.65 23.88 -16.88
CA MET A 169 6.49 23.07 -17.16
C MET A 169 6.15 22.15 -15.98
N CYS A 170 4.85 21.85 -15.82
CA CYS A 170 4.40 20.97 -14.74
C CYS A 170 4.79 19.51 -15.00
N PRO A 171 5.74 18.89 -14.23
CA PRO A 171 6.14 17.50 -14.46
C PRO A 171 4.98 16.50 -14.27
N TYR A 172 4.06 16.81 -13.33
CA TYR A 172 2.91 15.96 -13.05
C TYR A 172 2.00 15.78 -14.26
N PHE A 173 1.71 16.85 -15.01
CA PHE A 173 0.88 16.77 -16.22
C PHE A 173 1.72 16.42 -17.46
N GLY A 174 2.98 16.87 -17.53
CA GLY A 174 3.88 16.54 -18.62
C GLY A 174 4.12 15.04 -18.74
N THR A 175 4.39 14.33 -17.63
CA THR A 175 4.58 12.88 -17.66
C THR A 175 3.31 12.11 -18.04
N ARG A 176 2.13 12.61 -17.67
CA ARG A 176 0.84 12.02 -18.06
C ARG A 176 0.58 12.20 -19.55
N HIS A 177 0.92 13.35 -20.09
CA HIS A 177 0.87 13.60 -21.53
C HIS A 177 1.84 12.67 -22.28
N SER A 178 3.07 12.50 -21.76
CA SER A 178 4.10 11.63 -22.33
C SER A 178 3.72 10.14 -22.29
N ALA A 179 2.93 9.70 -21.31
CA ALA A 179 2.57 8.28 -21.14
C ALA A 179 1.80 7.68 -22.34
N ARG A 180 1.12 8.52 -23.13
CA ARG A 180 0.43 8.07 -24.35
C ARG A 180 1.40 7.61 -25.44
N HIS A 181 2.60 8.20 -25.48
CA HIS A 181 3.64 7.95 -26.48
C HIS A 181 4.78 7.06 -25.96
N ALA A 182 4.75 6.68 -24.69
CA ALA A 182 5.74 5.81 -24.08
C ALA A 182 5.51 4.35 -24.45
N GLU A 183 6.60 3.58 -24.57
CA GLU A 183 6.62 2.12 -24.73
C GLU A 183 6.66 1.43 -23.37
N LEU A 184 7.38 2.02 -22.40
CA LEU A 184 7.45 1.58 -21.00
C LEU A 184 6.90 2.66 -20.07
N VAL A 185 5.84 2.34 -19.35
CA VAL A 185 5.24 3.22 -18.34
C VAL A 185 5.43 2.60 -16.97
N THR A 186 6.19 3.26 -16.10
CA THR A 186 6.35 2.83 -14.71
C THR A 186 5.40 3.60 -13.80
N LEU A 187 4.68 2.91 -12.92
CA LEU A 187 3.64 3.52 -12.09
C LEU A 187 3.45 2.78 -10.76
N PRO A 188 2.99 3.47 -9.70
CA PRO A 188 2.62 2.81 -8.46
C PRO A 188 1.31 2.02 -8.60
N TYR A 189 1.14 0.98 -7.78
CA TYR A 189 -0.02 0.08 -7.80
C TYR A 189 -1.38 0.78 -7.86
N ASN A 190 -1.60 1.82 -7.06
CA ASN A 190 -2.87 2.51 -6.99
C ASN A 190 -3.29 3.16 -8.32
N LEU A 191 -2.34 3.58 -9.15
CA LEU A 191 -2.66 4.12 -10.47
C LEU A 191 -3.05 3.04 -11.48
N LEU A 192 -2.58 1.80 -11.28
CA LEU A 192 -2.96 0.64 -12.09
C LEU A 192 -4.27 0.00 -11.60
N LEU A 193 -4.42 -0.19 -10.29
CA LEU A 193 -5.50 -0.99 -9.72
C LEU A 193 -6.84 -0.25 -9.68
N LEU A 194 -6.83 1.07 -9.42
CA LEU A 194 -8.04 1.88 -9.42
C LEU A 194 -8.51 2.19 -10.83
N ARG A 195 -9.74 1.79 -11.14
CA ARG A 195 -10.38 2.08 -12.43
C ARG A 195 -10.46 3.58 -12.70
N ASP A 196 -10.95 4.34 -11.74
CA ASP A 196 -11.09 5.80 -11.86
C ASP A 196 -9.74 6.49 -12.09
N ALA A 197 -8.65 5.96 -11.52
CA ALA A 197 -7.31 6.49 -11.76
C ALA A 197 -6.82 6.23 -13.18
N ARG A 198 -7.07 5.02 -13.72
CA ARG A 198 -6.73 4.69 -15.11
C ARG A 198 -7.52 5.55 -16.10
N GLU A 199 -8.83 5.70 -15.89
CA GLU A 199 -9.70 6.54 -16.72
C GLU A 199 -9.25 8.01 -16.68
N ALA A 200 -8.97 8.56 -15.49
CA ALA A 200 -8.48 9.94 -15.34
C ALA A 200 -7.09 10.17 -15.98
N LEU A 201 -6.31 9.12 -16.15
CA LEU A 201 -4.99 9.16 -16.80
C LEU A 201 -5.06 8.78 -18.28
N HIS A 202 -6.23 8.41 -18.79
CA HIS A 202 -6.41 7.85 -20.12
C HIS A 202 -5.47 6.67 -20.43
N LEU A 203 -5.21 5.82 -19.41
CA LEU A 203 -4.40 4.63 -19.55
C LEU A 203 -5.26 3.49 -20.09
N THR A 204 -5.07 3.12 -21.35
CA THR A 204 -5.66 1.94 -21.95
C THR A 204 -4.73 0.76 -21.77
N LEU A 205 -5.25 -0.35 -21.23
CA LEU A 205 -4.48 -1.58 -21.06
C LEU A 205 -4.64 -2.55 -22.24
N ASP A 206 -5.50 -2.20 -23.20
CA ASP A 206 -5.81 -3.05 -24.33
C ASP A 206 -4.56 -3.38 -25.16
N GLY A 207 -4.32 -4.67 -25.36
CA GLY A 207 -3.15 -5.16 -26.06
C GLY A 207 -1.80 -4.99 -25.37
N SER A 208 -1.78 -4.43 -24.15
CA SER A 208 -0.56 -4.12 -23.39
C SER A 208 -0.10 -5.27 -22.53
N VAL A 209 1.19 -5.30 -22.20
CA VAL A 209 1.76 -6.20 -21.18
C VAL A 209 1.81 -5.47 -19.85
N VAL A 210 1.24 -6.08 -18.81
CA VAL A 210 1.23 -5.55 -17.45
C VAL A 210 2.16 -6.38 -16.58
N ILE A 211 3.19 -5.75 -16.02
CA ILE A 211 4.13 -6.39 -15.08
C ILE A 211 3.87 -5.79 -13.70
N ILE A 212 3.57 -6.66 -12.73
CA ILE A 212 3.35 -6.28 -11.34
C ILE A 212 4.47 -6.86 -10.50
N ASP A 213 5.36 -6.01 -10.04
CA ASP A 213 6.51 -6.39 -9.22
C ASP A 213 6.14 -6.45 -7.74
N GLU A 214 6.81 -7.31 -6.98
CA GLU A 214 6.48 -7.61 -5.57
C GLU A 214 5.01 -7.99 -5.39
N ALA A 215 4.50 -8.80 -6.32
CA ALA A 215 3.09 -9.13 -6.44
C ALA A 215 2.52 -9.89 -5.22
N HIS A 216 3.37 -10.38 -4.32
CA HIS A 216 2.94 -10.91 -3.02
C HIS A 216 2.11 -9.93 -2.18
N ASN A 217 2.24 -8.61 -2.44
CA ASN A 217 1.44 -7.56 -1.79
C ASN A 217 0.17 -7.20 -2.56
N LEU A 218 -0.04 -7.75 -3.77
CA LEU A 218 -1.08 -7.32 -4.69
C LEU A 218 -2.48 -7.48 -4.09
N ILE A 219 -2.79 -8.65 -3.54
CA ILE A 219 -4.11 -8.96 -2.97
C ILE A 219 -4.44 -8.00 -1.83
N ASP A 220 -3.53 -7.83 -0.87
CA ASP A 220 -3.76 -6.97 0.28
C ASP A 220 -3.88 -5.50 -0.14
N THR A 221 -3.05 -5.06 -1.10
CA THR A 221 -3.14 -3.70 -1.65
C THR A 221 -4.45 -3.47 -2.40
N LEU A 222 -4.89 -4.44 -3.19
CA LEU A 222 -6.15 -4.36 -3.92
C LEU A 222 -7.34 -4.24 -2.93
N LEU A 223 -7.41 -5.12 -1.95
CA LEU A 223 -8.47 -5.10 -0.93
C LEU A 223 -8.45 -3.80 -0.11
N ALA A 224 -7.27 -3.29 0.26
CA ALA A 224 -7.12 -2.02 0.96
C ALA A 224 -7.54 -0.81 0.10
N THR A 225 -7.28 -0.86 -1.20
CA THR A 225 -7.61 0.21 -2.15
C THR A 225 -9.13 0.39 -2.32
N TYR A 226 -9.88 -0.70 -2.25
CA TYR A 226 -11.35 -0.68 -2.35
C TYR A 226 -12.04 -0.58 -0.98
N ALA A 227 -11.30 -0.56 0.12
CA ALA A 227 -11.84 -0.32 1.46
C ALA A 227 -12.06 1.17 1.69
N ALA A 228 -13.14 1.51 2.37
CA ALA A 228 -13.43 2.87 2.80
C ALA A 228 -13.89 2.88 4.25
N GLU A 229 -13.50 3.92 4.98
CA GLU A 229 -13.78 4.04 6.41
C GLU A 229 -14.43 5.40 6.71
N LEU A 230 -15.43 5.37 7.59
CA LEU A 230 -16.17 6.54 8.02
C LEU A 230 -16.40 6.48 9.53
N THR A 231 -15.89 7.48 10.25
CA THR A 231 -16.02 7.58 11.71
C THR A 231 -17.23 8.38 12.13
N GLN A 232 -17.74 8.15 13.34
CA GLN A 232 -18.85 8.93 13.92
C GLN A 232 -18.54 10.44 13.90
N ALA A 233 -17.34 10.85 14.28
CA ALA A 233 -16.94 12.25 14.27
C ALA A 233 -16.99 12.87 12.85
N GLN A 234 -16.63 12.11 11.81
CA GLN A 234 -16.73 12.55 10.41
C GLN A 234 -18.19 12.64 9.97
N ILE A 235 -19.06 11.72 10.41
CA ILE A 235 -20.51 11.79 10.13
C ILE A 235 -21.12 13.04 10.74
N GLU A 236 -20.87 13.30 12.02
CA GLU A 236 -21.35 14.49 12.72
C GLU A 236 -20.88 15.78 12.05
N GLN A 237 -19.62 15.84 11.65
CA GLN A 237 -19.06 16.96 10.91
C GLN A 237 -19.69 17.12 9.53
N ALA A 238 -19.91 16.02 8.79
CA ALA A 238 -20.56 16.05 7.48
C ALA A 238 -22.02 16.52 7.57
N VAL A 239 -22.77 16.08 8.60
CA VAL A 239 -24.14 16.58 8.87
C VAL A 239 -24.14 18.10 9.03
N GLN A 240 -23.24 18.64 9.85
CA GLN A 240 -23.13 20.11 10.05
C GLN A 240 -22.81 20.83 8.74
N GLN A 241 -21.91 20.27 7.91
CA GLN A 241 -21.51 20.85 6.63
C GLN A 241 -22.66 20.89 5.62
N VAL A 242 -23.41 19.78 5.49
CA VAL A 242 -24.59 19.71 4.61
C VAL A 242 -25.68 20.66 5.08
N GLU A 243 -25.96 20.76 6.38
CA GLU A 243 -26.94 21.67 6.91
C GLU A 243 -26.53 23.13 6.69
N MET A 244 -25.26 23.46 6.89
CA MET A 244 -24.73 24.82 6.64
C MET A 244 -24.84 25.16 5.15
N TYR A 245 -24.53 24.21 4.27
CA TYR A 245 -24.66 24.38 2.82
C TYR A 245 -26.13 24.60 2.41
N LEU A 246 -27.06 23.77 2.90
CA LEU A 246 -28.49 23.91 2.63
C LEU A 246 -29.03 25.25 3.15
N ARG A 247 -28.66 25.67 4.35
CA ARG A 247 -29.09 27.00 4.87
C ARG A 247 -28.69 28.14 3.95
N ARG A 248 -27.53 28.07 3.32
CA ARG A 248 -27.02 29.13 2.45
C ARG A 248 -27.54 29.06 1.02
N PHE A 249 -27.63 27.85 0.46
CA PHE A 249 -27.84 27.65 -0.96
C PHE A 249 -29.20 27.05 -1.34
N SER A 250 -30.06 26.68 -0.38
CA SER A 250 -31.34 25.99 -0.65
C SER A 250 -32.22 26.73 -1.68
N MET A 251 -32.29 28.09 -1.60
CA MET A 251 -33.06 28.87 -2.54
C MET A 251 -32.46 28.96 -3.96
N ARG A 252 -31.21 28.52 -4.12
CA ARG A 252 -30.46 28.61 -5.37
C ARG A 252 -30.19 27.22 -5.99
N LEU A 253 -30.37 26.16 -5.19
CA LEU A 253 -30.33 24.80 -5.68
C LEU A 253 -31.57 24.49 -6.49
N ARG A 254 -31.45 23.88 -7.65
CA ARG A 254 -32.54 23.58 -8.56
C ARG A 254 -32.51 22.12 -9.01
N GLY A 255 -33.72 21.59 -9.27
CA GLY A 255 -33.89 20.28 -9.90
C GLY A 255 -33.14 19.13 -9.19
N THR A 256 -32.41 18.37 -9.96
CA THR A 256 -31.68 17.19 -9.48
C THR A 256 -30.67 17.50 -8.36
N ASN A 257 -30.06 18.70 -8.36
CA ASN A 257 -29.09 19.06 -7.32
C ASN A 257 -29.75 19.19 -5.96
N GLU A 258 -30.93 19.80 -5.86
CA GLU A 258 -31.66 19.91 -4.61
C GLU A 258 -32.07 18.53 -4.10
N GLU A 259 -32.62 17.71 -4.98
CA GLU A 259 -33.01 16.32 -4.67
C GLU A 259 -31.83 15.53 -4.11
N GLN A 260 -30.68 15.51 -4.80
CA GLN A 260 -29.52 14.73 -4.39
C GLN A 260 -28.88 15.22 -3.08
N VAL A 261 -28.84 16.55 -2.85
CA VAL A 261 -28.37 17.08 -1.55
C VAL A 261 -29.31 16.68 -0.41
N ARG A 262 -30.64 16.65 -0.63
CA ARG A 262 -31.59 16.16 0.37
C ARG A 262 -31.46 14.67 0.62
N ILE A 263 -31.23 13.85 -0.42
CA ILE A 263 -30.91 12.42 -0.31
C ILE A 263 -29.65 12.24 0.54
N LEU A 264 -28.60 13.02 0.30
CA LEU A 264 -27.37 12.98 1.09
C LEU A 264 -27.63 13.33 2.56
N GLN A 265 -28.51 14.31 2.84
CA GLN A 265 -28.90 14.67 4.19
C GLN A 265 -29.66 13.53 4.89
N VAL A 266 -30.58 12.85 4.18
CA VAL A 266 -31.33 11.71 4.71
C VAL A 266 -30.35 10.55 5.05
N LEU A 267 -29.43 10.21 4.15
CA LEU A 267 -28.39 9.21 4.39
C LEU A 267 -27.52 9.52 5.61
N LEU A 268 -27.07 10.76 5.74
CA LEU A 268 -26.24 11.19 6.87
C LEU A 268 -26.99 11.09 8.21
N ARG A 269 -28.27 11.49 8.23
CA ARG A 269 -29.10 11.37 9.44
C ARG A 269 -29.37 9.91 9.80
N ALA A 270 -29.58 9.04 8.81
CA ALA A 270 -29.71 7.60 9.03
C ALA A 270 -28.43 7.00 9.62
N LEU A 271 -27.26 7.36 9.07
CA LEU A 271 -25.97 6.93 9.61
C LEU A 271 -25.73 7.44 11.04
N GLN A 272 -26.12 8.69 11.33
CA GLN A 272 -26.04 9.28 12.66
C GLN A 272 -26.96 8.56 13.64
N GLY A 273 -28.20 8.26 13.24
CA GLY A 273 -29.15 7.47 14.03
C GLY A 273 -28.60 6.08 14.35
N LEU A 274 -28.00 5.40 13.35
CA LEU A 274 -27.40 4.09 13.53
C LEU A 274 -26.19 4.14 14.49
N CYS A 275 -25.41 5.23 14.53
CA CYS A 275 -24.35 5.41 15.53
C CYS A 275 -24.87 5.42 16.97
N VAL A 276 -26.08 5.94 17.20
CA VAL A 276 -26.68 5.97 18.54
C VAL A 276 -27.28 4.62 18.92
N GLU A 277 -27.80 3.89 17.94
CA GLU A 277 -28.49 2.60 18.14
C GLU A 277 -27.51 1.45 18.41
N LEU A 278 -26.34 1.49 17.76
CA LEU A 278 -25.38 0.39 17.85
C LEU A 278 -24.53 0.47 19.13
N THR A 279 -24.67 -0.52 19.98
CA THR A 279 -23.92 -0.65 21.24
C THR A 279 -22.79 -1.68 21.12
N GLU A 280 -22.83 -2.55 20.12
CA GLU A 280 -21.85 -3.61 19.89
C GLU A 280 -21.35 -3.61 18.45
N SER A 281 -20.09 -4.02 18.30
CA SER A 281 -19.50 -4.16 16.97
C SER A 281 -20.14 -5.32 16.21
N GLN A 282 -20.52 -5.09 14.96
CA GLN A 282 -21.25 -6.04 14.09
C GLN A 282 -20.70 -6.00 12.66
N THR A 283 -21.04 -7.01 11.87
CA THR A 283 -20.77 -7.06 10.43
C THR A 283 -22.07 -7.23 9.68
N PHE A 284 -22.25 -6.47 8.63
CA PHE A 284 -23.43 -6.50 7.78
C PHE A 284 -23.06 -6.87 6.34
N SER A 285 -23.93 -7.63 5.67
CA SER A 285 -23.93 -7.61 4.21
C SER A 285 -24.38 -6.24 3.71
N LEU A 286 -24.08 -5.90 2.47
CA LEU A 286 -24.52 -4.61 1.93
C LEU A 286 -26.06 -4.45 1.94
N PRO A 287 -26.86 -5.44 1.52
CA PRO A 287 -28.32 -5.35 1.64
C PRO A 287 -28.82 -5.17 3.08
N ASP A 288 -28.25 -5.93 4.03
CA ASP A 288 -28.62 -5.83 5.45
C ASP A 288 -28.27 -4.45 6.03
N PHE A 289 -27.10 -3.91 5.65
CA PHE A 289 -26.69 -2.56 6.08
C PHE A 289 -27.65 -1.49 5.55
N MET A 290 -28.01 -1.55 4.27
CA MET A 290 -28.96 -0.60 3.66
C MET A 290 -30.35 -0.72 4.31
N SER A 291 -30.83 -1.93 4.55
CA SER A 291 -32.09 -2.17 5.25
C SER A 291 -32.04 -1.64 6.70
N ARG A 292 -30.90 -1.78 7.39
CA ARG A 292 -30.73 -1.31 8.77
C ARG A 292 -30.68 0.21 8.88
N LEU A 293 -30.24 0.93 7.84
CA LEU A 293 -30.36 2.38 7.77
C LEU A 293 -31.83 2.86 7.76
N GLY A 294 -32.76 1.98 7.37
CA GLY A 294 -34.19 2.14 7.51
C GLY A 294 -34.81 3.22 6.62
N GLY A 295 -36.15 3.35 6.74
CA GLY A 295 -36.90 4.43 6.12
C GLY A 295 -36.87 4.42 4.60
N SER A 296 -36.56 5.55 3.99
CA SER A 296 -36.46 5.72 2.55
C SER A 296 -35.06 5.45 1.98
N VAL A 297 -34.10 5.01 2.83
CA VAL A 297 -32.70 4.85 2.42
C VAL A 297 -32.51 3.62 1.53
N ASP A 298 -33.26 2.55 1.76
CA ASP A 298 -33.26 1.34 0.95
C ASP A 298 -33.72 1.56 -0.50
N GLN A 299 -34.50 2.63 -0.74
CA GLN A 299 -35.01 3.00 -2.06
C GLN A 299 -34.08 3.95 -2.83
N ILE A 300 -33.00 4.42 -2.19
CA ILE A 300 -32.07 5.34 -2.82
C ILE A 300 -31.30 4.64 -3.95
N ASN A 301 -31.35 5.22 -5.14
CA ASN A 301 -30.54 4.77 -6.26
C ASN A 301 -29.08 5.23 -6.05
N LEU A 302 -28.28 4.36 -5.42
CA LEU A 302 -26.87 4.63 -5.14
C LEU A 302 -26.06 4.91 -6.41
N VAL A 303 -26.39 4.27 -7.56
CA VAL A 303 -25.68 4.49 -8.83
C VAL A 303 -25.91 5.92 -9.36
N ARG A 304 -27.14 6.44 -9.21
CA ARG A 304 -27.44 7.83 -9.57
C ARG A 304 -26.72 8.81 -8.64
N LEU A 305 -26.71 8.50 -7.35
CA LEU A 305 -25.99 9.30 -6.34
C LEU A 305 -24.47 9.29 -6.60
N GLU A 306 -23.88 8.13 -6.90
CA GLU A 306 -22.45 7.98 -7.26
C GLU A 306 -22.06 8.89 -8.43
N ARG A 307 -22.84 8.81 -9.52
CA ARG A 307 -22.60 9.62 -10.71
C ARG A 307 -22.66 11.11 -10.41
N TRP A 308 -23.72 11.51 -9.68
CA TRP A 308 -23.88 12.89 -9.27
C TRP A 308 -22.74 13.39 -8.35
N LEU A 309 -22.29 12.58 -7.38
CA LEU A 309 -21.15 12.93 -6.51
C LEU A 309 -19.87 13.17 -7.32
N LYS A 310 -19.56 12.26 -8.28
CA LYS A 310 -18.38 12.34 -9.14
C LYS A 310 -18.45 13.58 -10.07
N ASP A 311 -19.57 13.78 -10.74
CA ASP A 311 -19.71 14.85 -11.75
C ASP A 311 -19.76 16.25 -11.11
N THR A 312 -20.46 16.40 -10.01
CA THR A 312 -20.64 17.71 -9.37
C THR A 312 -19.50 18.11 -8.43
N ARG A 313 -18.69 17.11 -7.98
CA ARG A 313 -17.65 17.30 -6.95
C ARG A 313 -18.18 18.01 -5.71
N ILE A 314 -19.40 17.68 -5.29
CA ILE A 314 -20.12 18.38 -4.23
C ILE A 314 -19.41 18.32 -2.87
N ALA A 315 -18.74 17.20 -2.57
CA ALA A 315 -17.97 17.03 -1.34
C ALA A 315 -16.92 18.15 -1.18
N ARG A 316 -16.21 18.49 -2.26
CA ARG A 316 -15.26 19.60 -2.30
C ARG A 316 -15.94 20.96 -2.09
N LYS A 317 -17.10 21.19 -2.72
CA LYS A 317 -17.81 22.45 -2.62
C LYS A 317 -18.36 22.69 -1.21
N MET A 318 -18.94 21.66 -0.61
CA MET A 318 -19.45 21.73 0.78
C MET A 318 -18.32 21.88 1.79
N GLY A 319 -17.25 21.11 1.66
CA GLY A 319 -16.07 21.20 2.52
C GLY A 319 -15.38 22.57 2.41
N GLY A 320 -15.17 23.06 1.19
CA GLY A 320 -14.57 24.36 0.94
C GLY A 320 -15.42 25.53 1.48
N TYR A 321 -16.76 25.44 1.38
CA TYR A 321 -17.64 26.41 1.98
C TYR A 321 -17.56 26.40 3.52
N ALA A 322 -17.53 25.22 4.11
CA ALA A 322 -17.37 25.09 5.56
C ALA A 322 -16.02 25.63 6.06
N ASP A 323 -14.94 25.41 5.31
CA ASP A 323 -13.62 25.98 5.62
C ASP A 323 -13.63 27.52 5.50
N LYS A 324 -14.32 28.07 4.49
CA LYS A 324 -14.51 29.54 4.37
C LYS A 324 -15.19 30.12 5.59
N VAL A 325 -16.36 29.59 5.97
CA VAL A 325 -17.14 30.08 7.14
C VAL A 325 -16.30 29.92 8.42
N TRP A 326 -15.53 28.88 8.56
CA TRP A 326 -14.63 28.67 9.70
C TRP A 326 -13.56 29.76 9.78
N LEU A 327 -12.91 30.08 8.66
CA LEU A 327 -11.87 31.10 8.58
C LEU A 327 -12.40 32.52 8.88
N GLU A 328 -13.70 32.80 8.65
CA GLU A 328 -14.33 34.08 9.02
C GLU A 328 -14.45 34.21 10.53
N THR A 329 -14.55 33.11 11.27
CA THR A 329 -14.77 33.10 12.72
C THR A 329 -13.54 32.74 13.54
N HIS A 330 -12.52 32.09 12.92
CA HIS A 330 -11.33 31.56 13.60
C HIS A 330 -10.04 31.95 12.86
N ALA A 331 -8.98 32.20 13.61
CA ALA A 331 -7.70 32.65 13.06
C ALA A 331 -6.87 31.51 12.37
N ALA A 332 -7.26 30.24 12.51
CA ALA A 332 -6.53 29.09 11.98
C ALA A 332 -7.41 28.26 11.02
N PRO A 333 -6.84 27.73 9.91
CA PRO A 333 -7.56 26.83 9.02
C PRO A 333 -7.87 25.50 9.72
N ALA A 334 -9.08 24.98 9.55
CA ALA A 334 -9.55 23.77 10.21
C ALA A 334 -9.62 22.53 9.30
N HIS A 335 -9.35 22.65 7.99
CA HIS A 335 -9.46 21.56 7.00
C HIS A 335 -10.64 20.61 7.23
N ARG A 336 -11.84 21.15 7.26
CA ARG A 336 -13.08 20.39 7.46
C ARG A 336 -13.52 19.61 6.23
N ALA A 337 -12.92 19.85 5.07
CA ALA A 337 -13.17 19.12 3.83
C ALA A 337 -12.95 17.59 3.96
N VAL A 338 -12.08 17.17 4.88
CA VAL A 338 -11.76 15.75 5.11
C VAL A 338 -12.99 14.90 5.41
N ALA A 339 -13.97 15.40 6.16
CA ALA A 339 -15.18 14.66 6.50
C ALA A 339 -16.08 14.37 5.29
N MET A 340 -16.24 15.34 4.40
CA MET A 340 -17.03 15.15 3.17
C MET A 340 -16.35 14.20 2.18
N HIS A 341 -15.02 14.23 2.08
CA HIS A 341 -14.28 13.28 1.23
C HIS A 341 -14.33 11.86 1.79
N ALA A 342 -14.24 11.68 3.12
CA ALA A 342 -14.41 10.38 3.75
C ALA A 342 -15.82 9.82 3.52
N LEU A 343 -16.85 10.66 3.62
CA LEU A 343 -18.23 10.30 3.30
C LEU A 343 -18.37 9.91 1.83
N GLU A 344 -17.85 10.71 0.91
CA GLU A 344 -17.88 10.45 -0.53
C GLU A 344 -17.21 9.09 -0.82
N ALA A 345 -16.00 8.84 -0.32
CA ALA A 345 -15.30 7.59 -0.49
C ALA A 345 -16.09 6.40 0.04
N PHE A 346 -16.73 6.54 1.21
CA PHE A 346 -17.56 5.48 1.79
C PHE A 346 -18.82 5.22 0.93
N LEU A 347 -19.51 6.25 0.46
CA LEU A 347 -20.68 6.11 -0.40
C LEU A 347 -20.30 5.48 -1.75
N LEU A 348 -19.18 5.89 -2.36
CA LEU A 348 -18.67 5.28 -3.57
C LEU A 348 -18.33 3.80 -3.38
N ALA A 349 -17.78 3.44 -2.22
CA ALA A 349 -17.50 2.04 -1.88
C ALA A 349 -18.79 1.21 -1.74
N LEU A 350 -19.87 1.79 -1.16
CA LEU A 350 -21.19 1.13 -1.09
C LEU A 350 -21.82 0.91 -2.47
N CYS A 351 -21.49 1.76 -3.47
CA CYS A 351 -21.96 1.62 -4.85
C CYS A 351 -21.22 0.52 -5.62
N ASN A 352 -20.13 0.00 -5.06
CA ASN A 352 -19.39 -1.06 -5.70
C ASN A 352 -20.31 -2.30 -5.87
N ARG A 353 -20.52 -2.73 -7.12
CA ARG A 353 -21.43 -3.83 -7.48
C ARG A 353 -20.95 -5.21 -7.04
N ALA A 354 -19.82 -5.28 -6.34
CA ALA A 354 -19.32 -6.55 -5.83
C ALA A 354 -20.33 -7.17 -4.85
N LYS A 355 -20.86 -8.31 -5.21
CA LYS A 355 -21.80 -9.09 -4.37
C LYS A 355 -21.24 -9.45 -2.99
N ASN A 356 -19.92 -9.32 -2.85
CA ASN A 356 -19.12 -9.80 -1.72
C ASN A 356 -18.63 -8.66 -0.82
N GLY A 357 -19.24 -7.48 -0.88
CA GLY A 357 -18.96 -6.36 0.03
C GLY A 357 -19.55 -6.63 1.43
N ARG A 358 -18.82 -6.16 2.45
CA ARG A 358 -19.28 -6.16 3.85
C ARG A 358 -19.07 -4.80 4.48
N VAL A 359 -19.96 -4.44 5.37
CA VAL A 359 -19.78 -3.25 6.22
C VAL A 359 -19.50 -3.72 7.64
N LEU A 360 -18.28 -3.51 8.08
CA LEU A 360 -17.84 -3.76 9.45
C LEU A 360 -18.13 -2.54 10.30
N VAL A 361 -18.91 -2.69 11.34
CA VAL A 361 -19.16 -1.67 12.35
C VAL A 361 -18.36 -2.01 13.60
N THR A 362 -17.51 -1.08 13.99
CA THR A 362 -16.72 -1.18 15.22
C THR A 362 -17.21 -0.12 16.20
N VAL A 363 -17.56 -0.53 17.40
CA VAL A 363 -17.94 0.36 18.50
C VAL A 363 -16.81 0.42 19.51
N ASP A 364 -16.22 1.60 19.65
CA ASP A 364 -15.16 1.88 20.62
C ASP A 364 -15.64 2.90 21.65
N LYS A 365 -15.40 2.64 22.94
CA LYS A 365 -15.86 3.52 24.03
C LYS A 365 -15.24 4.92 24.00
N MET A 366 -14.07 5.06 23.43
CA MET A 366 -13.32 6.33 23.37
C MET A 366 -13.46 7.04 22.03
N GLN A 367 -13.54 6.27 20.93
CA GLN A 367 -13.55 6.82 19.56
C GLN A 367 -14.94 6.81 18.92
N GLY A 368 -15.95 6.24 19.57
CA GLY A 368 -17.29 6.11 19.04
C GLY A 368 -17.43 5.02 17.98
N VAL A 369 -18.43 5.14 17.13
CA VAL A 369 -18.76 4.18 16.08
C VAL A 369 -17.94 4.46 14.81
N ARG A 370 -17.49 3.38 14.19
CA ARG A 370 -16.73 3.41 12.94
C ARG A 370 -17.33 2.40 11.96
N PHE A 371 -17.62 2.86 10.75
CA PHE A 371 -18.04 2.05 9.63
C PHE A 371 -16.88 1.82 8.70
N LYS A 372 -16.62 0.57 8.31
CA LYS A 372 -15.60 0.22 7.33
C LYS A 372 -16.20 -0.70 6.28
N TYR A 373 -16.22 -0.24 5.04
CA TYR A 373 -16.54 -1.11 3.90
C TYR A 373 -15.33 -1.98 3.58
N LEU A 374 -15.58 -3.27 3.37
CA LEU A 374 -14.58 -4.29 3.03
C LEU A 374 -15.01 -5.00 1.75
N LEU A 375 -14.11 -5.09 0.81
CA LEU A 375 -14.21 -6.04 -0.30
C LEU A 375 -13.64 -7.39 0.18
N LEU A 376 -14.39 -8.49 0.03
CA LEU A 376 -13.92 -9.82 0.42
C LEU A 376 -13.29 -10.58 -0.75
N ASP A 377 -13.81 -10.40 -1.96
CA ASP A 377 -13.30 -11.04 -3.18
C ASP A 377 -12.54 -10.03 -4.04
N PRO A 378 -11.23 -10.21 -4.23
CA PRO A 378 -10.44 -9.31 -5.06
C PRO A 378 -10.64 -9.54 -6.58
N ARG A 379 -11.29 -10.62 -7.02
CA ARG A 379 -11.45 -10.99 -8.44
C ARG A 379 -12.19 -9.93 -9.22
N ASP A 380 -13.34 -9.49 -8.71
CA ASP A 380 -14.17 -8.50 -9.38
C ASP A 380 -13.43 -7.18 -9.64
N ALA A 381 -12.51 -6.82 -8.75
CA ALA A 381 -11.69 -5.62 -8.87
C ALA A 381 -10.50 -5.81 -9.82
N PHE A 382 -9.99 -7.04 -9.96
CA PHE A 382 -8.83 -7.35 -10.80
C PHE A 382 -9.22 -7.78 -12.23
N GLU A 383 -10.41 -8.36 -12.43
CA GLU A 383 -10.88 -8.86 -13.74
C GLU A 383 -10.85 -7.82 -14.87
N PRO A 384 -11.15 -6.51 -14.66
CA PRO A 384 -11.02 -5.52 -15.73
C PRO A 384 -9.58 -5.36 -16.25
N ILE A 385 -8.58 -5.64 -15.43
CA ILE A 385 -7.16 -5.62 -15.83
C ILE A 385 -6.85 -6.90 -16.62
N VAL A 386 -7.34 -8.05 -16.12
CA VAL A 386 -7.13 -9.36 -16.75
C VAL A 386 -7.76 -9.44 -18.12
N SER A 387 -8.95 -8.86 -18.29
CA SER A 387 -9.70 -8.90 -19.55
C SER A 387 -9.15 -7.95 -20.61
N SER A 388 -8.57 -6.81 -20.23
CA SER A 388 -8.04 -5.82 -21.16
C SER A 388 -6.58 -6.09 -21.56
N ALA A 389 -5.75 -6.55 -20.65
CA ALA A 389 -4.33 -6.75 -20.93
C ALA A 389 -4.09 -7.96 -21.85
N ARG A 390 -3.11 -7.82 -22.76
CA ARG A 390 -2.62 -8.94 -23.58
C ARG A 390 -1.98 -10.02 -22.73
N ALA A 391 -1.21 -9.62 -21.73
CA ALA A 391 -0.55 -10.52 -20.76
C ALA A 391 -0.31 -9.81 -19.44
N ILE A 392 -0.40 -10.58 -18.34
CA ILE A 392 -0.07 -10.09 -17.00
C ILE A 392 1.03 -10.97 -16.43
N ILE A 393 2.09 -10.33 -15.94
CA ILE A 393 3.22 -10.99 -15.30
C ILE A 393 3.25 -10.55 -13.85
N LEU A 394 2.97 -11.49 -12.93
CA LEU A 394 3.13 -11.26 -11.49
C LEU A 394 4.52 -11.74 -11.09
N ALA A 395 5.37 -10.84 -10.67
CA ALA A 395 6.76 -11.11 -10.30
C ALA A 395 7.02 -10.79 -8.82
N GLY A 396 7.97 -11.49 -8.22
CA GLY A 396 8.42 -11.22 -6.85
C GLY A 396 9.40 -12.26 -6.35
N GLY A 397 10.24 -11.86 -5.41
CA GLY A 397 11.24 -12.73 -4.78
C GLY A 397 10.66 -13.73 -3.77
N THR A 398 9.46 -13.47 -3.25
CA THR A 398 8.81 -14.27 -2.20
C THR A 398 7.35 -14.55 -2.54
N MET A 399 7.12 -15.21 -3.69
CA MET A 399 5.76 -15.48 -4.21
C MET A 399 5.08 -16.71 -3.58
N GLU A 400 5.85 -17.54 -2.86
CA GLU A 400 5.27 -18.71 -2.18
C GLU A 400 4.45 -18.31 -0.94
N PRO A 401 3.28 -18.92 -0.72
CA PRO A 401 2.66 -19.97 -1.53
C PRO A 401 1.91 -19.41 -2.75
N MET A 402 2.16 -19.96 -3.94
CA MET A 402 1.57 -19.47 -5.19
C MET A 402 0.08 -19.73 -5.33
N SER A 403 -0.49 -20.65 -4.54
CA SER A 403 -1.94 -20.88 -4.47
C SER A 403 -2.75 -19.65 -4.04
N ASP A 404 -2.13 -18.68 -3.36
CA ASP A 404 -2.81 -17.44 -2.98
C ASP A 404 -3.34 -16.66 -4.19
N PHE A 405 -2.66 -16.75 -5.35
CA PHE A 405 -3.07 -16.04 -6.56
C PHE A 405 -4.33 -16.63 -7.23
N GLU A 406 -4.78 -17.80 -6.81
CA GLU A 406 -6.09 -18.36 -7.20
C GLU A 406 -7.26 -17.50 -6.71
N GLN A 407 -7.02 -16.64 -5.72
CA GLN A 407 -7.97 -15.61 -5.30
C GLN A 407 -8.14 -14.48 -6.33
N LEU A 408 -7.20 -14.28 -7.25
CA LEU A 408 -7.26 -13.25 -8.29
C LEU A 408 -7.73 -13.79 -9.64
N VAL A 409 -7.22 -14.96 -10.01
CA VAL A 409 -7.46 -15.56 -11.32
C VAL A 409 -7.64 -17.07 -11.13
N PRO A 410 -8.62 -17.72 -11.79
CA PRO A 410 -8.80 -19.17 -11.74
C PRO A 410 -7.54 -19.92 -12.19
N ARG A 411 -7.28 -21.08 -11.56
CA ARG A 411 -6.06 -21.88 -11.75
C ARG A 411 -5.74 -22.25 -13.21
N ASP A 412 -6.75 -22.46 -14.00
CA ASP A 412 -6.66 -22.82 -15.42
C ASP A 412 -6.26 -21.65 -16.32
N ARG A 413 -6.31 -20.41 -15.82
CA ARG A 413 -5.99 -19.18 -16.57
C ARG A 413 -4.59 -18.64 -16.31
N PHE A 414 -3.78 -19.27 -15.45
CA PHE A 414 -2.41 -18.83 -15.21
C PHE A 414 -1.42 -19.99 -15.08
N THR A 415 -0.17 -19.70 -15.37
CA THR A 415 0.95 -20.63 -15.17
C THR A 415 1.90 -20.09 -14.12
N THR A 416 2.49 -20.99 -13.34
CA THR A 416 3.47 -20.64 -12.31
C THR A 416 4.87 -21.03 -12.76
N PHE A 417 5.83 -20.16 -12.46
CA PHE A 417 7.24 -20.43 -12.71
C PHE A 417 8.03 -20.12 -11.43
N SER A 418 8.85 -21.04 -10.99
CA SER A 418 9.79 -20.84 -9.88
C SER A 418 11.15 -21.36 -10.29
N CYS A 419 12.18 -20.57 -10.10
CA CYS A 419 13.57 -20.96 -10.35
C CYS A 419 14.35 -21.08 -9.04
N GLY A 420 15.47 -21.80 -9.08
CA GLY A 420 16.40 -21.87 -7.97
C GLY A 420 17.01 -20.50 -7.66
N HIS A 421 17.44 -20.32 -6.42
CA HIS A 421 18.14 -19.11 -6.02
C HIS A 421 19.55 -19.07 -6.65
N ILE A 422 20.07 -17.85 -6.89
CA ILE A 422 21.42 -17.65 -7.43
C ILE A 422 22.53 -18.12 -6.48
N VAL A 423 22.21 -18.24 -5.18
CA VAL A 423 23.14 -18.66 -4.14
C VAL A 423 23.28 -20.17 -4.13
N PRO A 424 24.50 -20.71 -4.06
CA PRO A 424 24.71 -22.16 -3.92
C PRO A 424 24.00 -22.71 -2.67
N SER A 425 23.43 -23.90 -2.78
CA SER A 425 22.74 -24.56 -1.66
C SER A 425 23.61 -24.69 -0.40
N SER A 426 24.92 -24.81 -0.58
CA SER A 426 25.90 -24.87 0.53
C SER A 426 26.11 -23.55 1.28
N HIS A 427 25.60 -22.44 0.76
CA HIS A 427 25.62 -21.11 1.41
C HIS A 427 24.36 -20.85 2.25
N VAL A 428 23.44 -21.79 2.29
CA VAL A 428 22.18 -21.69 3.02
C VAL A 428 22.08 -22.86 3.99
N MET A 429 21.75 -22.57 5.24
CA MET A 429 21.45 -23.56 6.25
C MET A 429 20.09 -23.24 6.87
N GLY A 430 19.18 -24.20 6.95
CA GLY A 430 17.90 -24.13 7.64
C GLY A 430 17.82 -25.14 8.78
N ALA A 431 17.42 -24.70 9.98
CA ALA A 431 17.22 -25.58 11.11
C ALA A 431 15.87 -25.33 11.78
N VAL A 432 15.02 -26.35 11.85
CA VAL A 432 13.86 -26.36 12.73
C VAL A 432 14.29 -26.85 14.11
N VAL A 433 13.98 -26.07 15.12
CA VAL A 433 14.38 -26.35 16.51
C VAL A 433 13.13 -26.52 17.38
N PRO A 434 12.61 -27.74 17.53
CA PRO A 434 11.40 -28.01 18.30
C PRO A 434 11.60 -28.05 19.82
N LEU A 435 12.85 -28.25 20.29
CA LEU A 435 13.20 -28.33 21.69
C LEU A 435 14.24 -27.27 22.08
N GLY A 436 14.09 -26.66 23.23
CA GLY A 436 15.04 -25.71 23.80
C GLY A 436 16.25 -26.39 24.48
N PRO A 437 17.21 -25.60 24.97
CA PRO A 437 18.43 -26.08 25.64
C PRO A 437 18.19 -26.98 26.83
N LYS A 438 17.13 -26.76 27.60
CA LYS A 438 16.76 -27.54 28.78
C LYS A 438 15.77 -28.69 28.46
N GLY A 439 15.48 -28.91 27.16
CA GLY A 439 14.56 -29.94 26.70
C GLY A 439 13.09 -29.51 26.72
N GLN A 440 12.78 -28.25 27.00
CA GLN A 440 11.42 -27.71 26.92
C GLN A 440 10.99 -27.63 25.45
N THR A 441 9.76 -28.09 25.16
CA THR A 441 9.19 -27.97 23.82
C THR A 441 8.97 -26.50 23.48
N LEU A 442 9.54 -26.05 22.37
CA LEU A 442 9.34 -24.72 21.84
C LEU A 442 8.07 -24.71 20.98
N GLU A 443 7.01 -24.15 21.53
CA GLU A 443 5.76 -23.90 20.81
C GLU A 443 5.18 -22.56 21.28
N PHE A 444 5.39 -21.52 20.46
CA PHE A 444 5.05 -20.14 20.82
C PHE A 444 3.59 -19.82 20.43
N THR A 445 2.67 -20.30 21.27
CA THR A 445 1.25 -19.93 21.21
C THR A 445 0.96 -18.70 22.07
N HIS A 446 -0.24 -18.13 21.94
CA HIS A 446 -0.66 -17.01 22.80
C HIS A 446 -0.52 -17.31 24.31
N ALA A 447 -0.83 -18.52 24.72
CA ALA A 447 -0.71 -18.95 26.10
C ALA A 447 0.74 -19.14 26.57
N SER A 448 1.61 -19.68 25.70
CA SER A 448 3.01 -19.93 26.04
C SER A 448 3.83 -18.64 26.14
N TRP A 449 3.47 -17.59 25.42
CA TRP A 449 4.11 -16.27 25.56
C TRP A 449 3.91 -15.63 26.94
N GLN A 450 2.90 -16.07 27.69
CA GLN A 450 2.64 -15.61 29.06
C GLN A 450 3.41 -16.43 30.10
N GLN A 451 4.08 -17.51 29.71
CA GLN A 451 4.83 -18.40 30.62
C GLN A 451 6.27 -17.91 30.78
N PRO A 452 6.70 -17.53 32.01
CA PRO A 452 8.08 -17.07 32.25
C PRO A 452 9.14 -18.09 31.83
N ALA A 453 8.87 -19.39 32.06
CA ALA A 453 9.77 -20.46 31.70
C ALA A 453 10.09 -20.52 30.19
N MET A 454 9.10 -20.27 29.32
CA MET A 454 9.29 -20.23 27.88
C MET A 454 10.19 -19.08 27.44
N LEU A 455 10.02 -17.89 28.06
CA LEU A 455 10.85 -16.72 27.79
C LEU A 455 12.29 -16.90 28.30
N ASP A 456 12.45 -17.57 29.43
CA ASP A 456 13.77 -17.91 29.99
C ASP A 456 14.50 -18.95 29.10
N GLU A 457 13.77 -19.96 28.60
CA GLU A 457 14.29 -20.95 27.67
C GLU A 457 14.75 -20.33 26.36
N LEU A 458 13.94 -19.39 25.82
CA LEU A 458 14.27 -18.62 24.63
C LEU A 458 15.56 -17.81 24.81
N ALA A 459 15.71 -17.12 25.97
CA ALA A 459 16.92 -16.37 26.25
C ALA A 459 18.19 -17.24 26.28
N VAL A 460 18.08 -18.44 26.86
CA VAL A 460 19.20 -19.41 26.89
C VAL A 460 19.50 -19.92 25.49
N ALA A 461 18.47 -20.20 24.68
CA ALA A 461 18.64 -20.62 23.29
C ALA A 461 19.37 -19.57 22.46
N LEU A 462 18.90 -18.32 22.49
CA LEU A 462 19.55 -17.19 21.81
C LEU A 462 20.99 -16.97 22.29
N GLY A 463 21.23 -17.07 23.62
CA GLY A 463 22.56 -16.95 24.20
C GLY A 463 23.55 -17.99 23.64
N ASN A 464 23.10 -19.23 23.44
CA ASN A 464 23.94 -20.26 22.84
C ASN A 464 24.24 -19.96 21.36
N TYR A 465 23.27 -19.50 20.58
CA TYR A 465 23.47 -19.14 19.17
C TYR A 465 24.38 -17.94 19.00
N THR A 466 24.30 -16.91 19.88
CA THR A 466 25.19 -15.75 19.82
C THR A 466 26.69 -16.08 19.98
N ASN A 467 27.02 -17.22 20.59
CA ASN A 467 28.42 -17.69 20.70
C ASN A 467 29.00 -18.20 19.36
N ILE A 468 28.15 -18.61 18.42
CA ILE A 468 28.53 -19.26 17.17
C ILE A 468 28.38 -18.34 15.98
N VAL A 469 27.27 -17.58 15.93
CA VAL A 469 26.95 -16.69 14.82
C VAL A 469 27.94 -15.53 14.75
N PRO A 470 28.64 -15.34 13.62
CA PRO A 470 29.49 -14.16 13.43
C PRO A 470 28.63 -12.93 13.14
N HIS A 471 29.22 -11.73 13.28
CA HIS A 471 28.65 -10.44 12.85
C HIS A 471 27.19 -10.21 13.27
N GLY A 472 26.28 -9.95 12.31
CA GLY A 472 24.87 -9.63 12.52
C GLY A 472 23.97 -10.86 12.70
N MET A 473 23.04 -10.75 13.65
CA MET A 473 21.98 -11.72 13.90
C MET A 473 20.65 -10.99 14.02
N VAL A 474 19.68 -11.34 13.21
CA VAL A 474 18.34 -10.75 13.23
C VAL A 474 17.35 -11.75 13.82
N VAL A 475 16.59 -11.33 14.82
CA VAL A 475 15.64 -12.17 15.55
C VAL A 475 14.24 -11.59 15.37
N PHE A 476 13.37 -12.29 14.67
CA PHE A 476 12.02 -11.86 14.40
C PHE A 476 11.01 -12.41 15.40
N PHE A 477 10.28 -11.51 16.04
CA PHE A 477 9.16 -11.79 16.94
C PHE A 477 7.82 -11.66 16.20
N PRO A 478 6.78 -12.40 16.59
CA PRO A 478 5.47 -12.34 15.96
C PRO A 478 4.75 -10.97 16.08
N SER A 479 5.02 -10.22 17.16
CA SER A 479 4.40 -8.92 17.44
C SER A 479 5.22 -8.10 18.44
N TYR A 480 4.97 -6.79 18.49
CA TYR A 480 5.55 -5.92 19.51
C TYR A 480 5.19 -6.36 20.94
N ALA A 481 3.96 -6.84 21.17
CA ALA A 481 3.55 -7.32 22.48
C ALA A 481 4.38 -8.52 22.96
N THR A 482 4.72 -9.46 22.06
CA THR A 482 5.59 -10.60 22.39
C THR A 482 7.03 -10.19 22.60
N LEU A 483 7.52 -9.22 21.84
CA LEU A 483 8.85 -8.63 22.03
C LEU A 483 8.95 -7.89 23.36
N ASP A 484 7.98 -7.05 23.70
CA ASP A 484 7.94 -6.31 24.96
C ASP A 484 7.89 -7.27 26.17
N ALA A 485 7.08 -8.34 26.08
CA ALA A 485 7.00 -9.36 27.13
C ALA A 485 8.36 -10.07 27.35
N ALA A 486 9.05 -10.43 26.25
CA ALA A 486 10.37 -11.03 26.33
C ALA A 486 11.40 -10.07 26.94
N LEU A 487 11.45 -8.82 26.48
CA LEU A 487 12.37 -7.81 27.02
C LEU A 487 12.14 -7.55 28.51
N ALA A 488 10.90 -7.38 28.94
CA ALA A 488 10.56 -7.18 30.36
C ALA A 488 11.04 -8.35 31.23
N ARG A 489 10.80 -9.59 30.76
CA ARG A 489 11.29 -10.80 31.47
C ARG A 489 12.80 -10.86 31.49
N TRP A 490 13.48 -10.62 30.38
CA TRP A 490 14.93 -10.69 30.26
C TRP A 490 15.66 -9.58 31.06
N GLN A 491 15.06 -8.41 31.20
CA GLN A 491 15.53 -7.36 32.10
C GLN A 491 15.46 -7.83 33.56
N HIS A 492 14.30 -8.35 33.98
CA HIS A 492 14.10 -8.83 35.35
C HIS A 492 15.04 -10.00 35.74
N THR A 493 15.39 -10.87 34.78
CA THR A 493 16.26 -12.04 34.99
C THR A 493 17.73 -11.79 34.66
N HIS A 494 18.11 -10.56 34.35
CA HIS A 494 19.44 -10.18 33.84
C HIS A 494 19.89 -10.98 32.62
N ALA A 495 18.94 -11.61 31.90
CA ALA A 495 19.23 -12.33 30.67
C ALA A 495 19.65 -11.38 29.54
N LEU A 496 19.05 -10.19 29.46
CA LEU A 496 19.40 -9.18 28.48
C LEU A 496 20.86 -8.72 28.62
N GLU A 497 21.35 -8.54 29.83
CA GLU A 497 22.77 -8.21 30.12
C GLU A 497 23.70 -9.33 29.64
N ARG A 498 23.32 -10.61 29.92
CA ARG A 498 24.08 -11.78 29.44
C ARG A 498 24.17 -11.86 27.91
N LEU A 499 23.06 -11.59 27.22
CA LEU A 499 23.01 -11.51 25.76
C LEU A 499 23.89 -10.35 25.26
N SER A 500 23.78 -9.18 25.89
CA SER A 500 24.52 -7.97 25.51
C SER A 500 26.04 -8.08 25.71
N ARG A 501 26.52 -8.97 26.57
CA ARG A 501 27.96 -9.27 26.71
C ARG A 501 28.54 -9.98 25.47
N ARG A 502 27.69 -10.64 24.65
CA ARG A 502 28.08 -11.42 23.47
C ARG A 502 27.88 -10.66 22.16
N LYS A 503 26.71 -10.03 22.02
CA LYS A 503 26.36 -9.18 20.90
C LYS A 503 25.64 -7.94 21.40
N LYS A 504 25.91 -6.79 20.82
CA LYS A 504 25.13 -5.59 21.15
C LYS A 504 23.67 -5.81 20.76
N VAL A 505 22.78 -5.79 21.73
CA VAL A 505 21.33 -5.98 21.49
C VAL A 505 20.71 -4.65 21.14
N LEU A 506 20.04 -4.59 20.00
CA LEU A 506 19.27 -3.46 19.51
C LEU A 506 17.83 -3.93 19.25
N THR A 507 16.87 -3.03 19.42
CA THR A 507 15.44 -3.36 19.30
C THR A 507 14.78 -2.44 18.30
N GLU A 508 13.88 -2.99 17.49
CA GLU A 508 13.07 -2.22 16.55
C GLU A 508 12.17 -1.23 17.29
N PRO A 509 12.27 0.08 17.01
CA PRO A 509 11.41 1.08 17.62
C PRO A 509 9.99 1.00 17.04
N LYS A 510 9.00 1.37 17.86
CA LYS A 510 7.59 1.45 17.41
C LYS A 510 7.35 2.65 16.49
N ASP A 511 8.07 3.75 16.71
CA ASP A 511 7.97 4.92 15.82
C ASP A 511 8.86 4.70 14.57
N ALA A 512 8.23 4.86 13.43
CA ALA A 512 8.88 4.71 12.13
C ALA A 512 10.02 5.72 11.87
N LYS A 513 10.03 6.85 12.58
CA LYS A 513 11.06 7.88 12.43
C LYS A 513 12.41 7.47 12.98
N ASP A 514 12.42 6.60 13.99
CA ASP A 514 13.64 6.20 14.69
C ASP A 514 14.31 4.95 14.11
N VAL A 515 13.64 4.30 13.15
CA VAL A 515 14.11 3.04 12.56
C VAL A 515 15.45 3.20 11.85
N ASP A 516 15.62 4.28 11.08
CA ASP A 516 16.85 4.52 10.31
C ASP A 516 18.06 4.75 11.24
N ALA A 517 17.85 5.41 12.38
CA ALA A 517 18.90 5.63 13.39
C ALA A 517 19.35 4.31 14.04
N VAL A 518 18.40 3.42 14.37
CA VAL A 518 18.71 2.09 14.92
C VAL A 518 19.49 1.24 13.93
N LEU A 519 19.15 1.31 12.64
CA LEU A 519 19.85 0.58 11.59
C LEU A 519 21.27 1.08 11.37
N GLN A 520 21.46 2.39 11.33
CA GLN A 520 22.79 2.97 11.25
C GLN A 520 23.67 2.53 12.44
N GLN A 521 23.09 2.52 13.64
CA GLN A 521 23.78 2.03 14.82
C GLN A 521 24.10 0.53 14.74
N TYR A 522 23.17 -0.28 14.20
CA TYR A 522 23.36 -1.70 13.96
C TYR A 522 24.49 -1.96 12.98
N ALA A 523 24.47 -1.32 11.83
CA ALA A 523 25.49 -1.44 10.79
C ALA A 523 26.86 -0.98 11.30
N ALA A 524 26.94 0.18 11.97
CA ALA A 524 28.19 0.70 12.53
C ALA A 524 28.79 -0.25 13.58
N THR A 525 27.97 -0.86 14.44
CA THR A 525 28.43 -1.85 15.43
C THR A 525 29.04 -3.10 14.79
N ILE A 526 28.57 -3.48 13.59
CA ILE A 526 29.08 -4.66 12.88
C ILE A 526 30.34 -4.32 12.07
N ALA A 527 30.36 -3.17 11.41
CA ALA A 527 31.46 -2.75 10.55
C ALA A 527 32.73 -2.38 11.33
N ASP A 528 32.58 -1.69 12.47
CA ASP A 528 33.70 -1.23 13.29
C ASP A 528 33.41 -1.44 14.80
N PRO A 529 33.49 -2.70 15.28
CA PRO A 529 33.25 -2.99 16.69
C PRO A 529 34.33 -2.39 17.59
N PRO A 530 33.97 -1.56 18.59
CA PRO A 530 34.94 -1.02 19.54
C PRO A 530 35.79 -2.12 20.20
N PRO A 531 37.07 -1.91 20.50
CA PRO A 531 37.97 -2.95 21.02
C PRO A 531 37.49 -3.67 22.26
N SER A 532 36.71 -2.99 23.11
CA SER A 532 36.12 -3.53 24.35
C SER A 532 34.68 -4.01 24.18
N SER A 533 34.14 -3.96 22.98
CA SER A 533 32.72 -4.25 22.68
C SER A 533 32.52 -5.69 22.20
N PRO A 534 31.30 -6.23 22.34
CA PRO A 534 30.94 -7.52 21.74
C PRO A 534 31.19 -7.53 20.22
N LYS A 535 31.70 -8.66 19.71
CA LYS A 535 31.94 -8.84 18.26
C LYS A 535 30.62 -9.10 17.54
N GLY A 536 30.00 -8.03 17.04
CA GLY A 536 28.76 -8.05 16.26
C GLY A 536 27.53 -7.60 17.05
N ALA A 537 26.38 -7.62 16.40
CA ALA A 537 25.12 -7.12 16.93
C ALA A 537 23.97 -8.13 16.75
N MET A 538 22.98 -8.06 17.64
CA MET A 538 21.72 -8.78 17.55
C MET A 538 20.58 -7.76 17.48
N LEU A 539 19.80 -7.81 16.40
CA LEU A 539 18.65 -6.95 16.19
C LEU A 539 17.36 -7.73 16.48
N LEU A 540 16.60 -7.27 17.46
CA LEU A 540 15.29 -7.80 17.79
C LEU A 540 14.26 -7.03 16.98
N ALA A 541 13.62 -7.68 16.01
CA ALA A 541 12.68 -7.10 15.05
C ALA A 541 11.30 -7.77 15.16
N VAL A 542 10.29 -7.15 14.55
CA VAL A 542 8.91 -7.67 14.52
C VAL A 542 8.51 -8.00 13.09
N VAL A 543 7.91 -9.17 12.89
CA VAL A 543 7.39 -9.59 11.57
C VAL A 543 6.29 -8.64 11.11
N GLY A 544 6.34 -8.20 9.85
CA GLY A 544 5.38 -7.24 9.28
C GLY A 544 5.57 -5.80 9.74
N ALA A 545 6.61 -5.51 10.54
CA ALA A 545 6.98 -4.14 10.89
C ALA A 545 7.99 -3.56 9.87
N LYS A 546 8.37 -2.30 10.04
CA LYS A 546 9.15 -1.56 9.04
C LYS A 546 10.50 -2.20 8.71
N LEU A 547 11.15 -2.83 9.69
CA LEU A 547 12.41 -3.54 9.47
C LEU A 547 12.25 -4.81 8.64
N SER A 548 11.12 -5.49 8.75
CA SER A 548 10.84 -6.69 7.97
C SER A 548 10.41 -6.40 6.53
N GLU A 549 9.90 -5.21 6.23
CA GLU A 549 9.37 -4.87 4.89
C GLU A 549 10.29 -3.98 4.03
N GLY A 550 11.09 -3.11 4.63
CA GLY A 550 11.80 -2.03 3.90
C GLY A 550 13.31 -2.17 3.79
N ILE A 551 13.95 -3.14 4.45
CA ILE A 551 15.40 -3.15 4.64
C ILE A 551 16.05 -4.41 4.11
N ASN A 552 17.22 -4.21 3.52
CA ASN A 552 18.07 -5.29 3.04
C ASN A 552 19.18 -5.55 4.07
N PHE A 553 19.20 -6.75 4.61
CA PHE A 553 20.26 -7.21 5.51
C PHE A 553 21.29 -8.04 4.72
N GLN A 554 22.07 -7.38 3.88
CA GLN A 554 23.09 -8.07 3.07
C GLN A 554 24.36 -8.32 3.88
N ASP A 555 25.11 -9.34 3.49
CA ASP A 555 26.45 -9.65 4.00
C ASP A 555 26.48 -9.82 5.53
N ASP A 556 27.38 -9.12 6.18
CA ASP A 556 27.60 -9.22 7.63
C ASP A 556 26.44 -8.71 8.48
N LEU A 557 25.46 -8.03 7.88
CA LEU A 557 24.28 -7.53 8.60
C LEU A 557 23.31 -8.65 9.01
N ALA A 558 23.25 -9.79 8.28
CA ALA A 558 22.40 -10.91 8.67
C ALA A 558 23.01 -12.27 8.36
N ARG A 559 24.05 -12.67 9.07
CA ARG A 559 24.61 -14.03 8.98
C ARG A 559 23.66 -15.08 9.57
N CYS A 560 22.75 -14.67 10.43
CA CYS A 560 21.72 -15.56 10.98
C CYS A 560 20.38 -14.82 11.13
N VAL A 561 19.32 -15.42 10.61
CA VAL A 561 17.95 -15.02 10.84
C VAL A 561 17.25 -16.04 11.71
N VAL A 562 16.66 -15.57 12.81
CA VAL A 562 15.90 -16.41 13.74
C VAL A 562 14.43 -16.02 13.70
N MET A 563 13.58 -17.00 13.39
CA MET A 563 12.13 -16.84 13.44
C MET A 563 11.60 -17.46 14.73
N ILE A 564 10.99 -16.67 15.59
CA ILE A 564 10.42 -17.16 16.86
C ILE A 564 8.92 -17.36 16.69
N GLY A 565 8.47 -18.60 16.80
CA GLY A 565 7.06 -18.94 16.61
C GLY A 565 6.57 -18.73 15.18
N LEU A 566 5.27 -18.83 15.00
CA LEU A 566 4.57 -18.60 13.74
C LEU A 566 3.77 -17.28 13.86
N PRO A 567 4.06 -16.26 13.04
CA PRO A 567 3.43 -14.95 13.12
C PRO A 567 2.03 -14.97 12.47
N PHE A 568 1.11 -15.75 13.04
CA PHE A 568 -0.27 -15.76 12.59
C PHE A 568 -0.91 -14.37 12.77
N PRO A 569 -1.66 -13.86 11.80
CA PRO A 569 -2.44 -12.66 11.96
C PRO A 569 -3.40 -12.76 13.14
N HIS A 570 -3.80 -11.63 13.72
CA HIS A 570 -4.63 -11.60 14.91
C HIS A 570 -6.01 -12.23 14.66
N ALA A 571 -6.22 -13.44 15.14
CA ALA A 571 -7.42 -14.26 14.88
C ALA A 571 -8.73 -13.59 15.34
N LYS A 572 -8.67 -12.63 16.29
CA LYS A 572 -9.85 -11.88 16.77
C LYS A 572 -10.18 -10.66 15.90
N SER A 573 -9.41 -10.39 14.84
CA SER A 573 -9.74 -9.35 13.87
C SER A 573 -11.03 -9.77 13.13
N ARG A 574 -12.08 -8.96 13.26
CA ARG A 574 -13.35 -9.20 12.56
C ARG A 574 -13.19 -9.19 11.04
N GLU A 575 -12.35 -8.31 10.53
CA GLU A 575 -12.02 -8.25 9.10
C GLU A 575 -11.45 -9.59 8.62
N LEU A 576 -10.47 -10.13 9.36
CA LEU A 576 -9.89 -11.43 9.03
C LEU A 576 -10.92 -12.56 9.16
N ALA A 577 -11.74 -12.54 10.21
CA ALA A 577 -12.80 -13.55 10.41
C ALA A 577 -13.80 -13.59 9.24
N GLU A 578 -14.21 -12.40 8.73
CA GLU A 578 -15.09 -12.30 7.55
C GLU A 578 -14.42 -12.84 6.29
N ARG A 579 -13.13 -12.51 6.06
CA ARG A 579 -12.37 -13.03 4.91
C ARG A 579 -12.24 -14.57 4.97
N LEU A 580 -11.91 -15.11 6.14
CA LEU A 580 -11.79 -16.56 6.33
C LEU A 580 -13.13 -17.28 6.19
N ALA A 581 -14.22 -16.71 6.72
CA ALA A 581 -15.56 -17.24 6.56
C ALA A 581 -16.00 -17.22 5.09
N PHE A 582 -15.69 -16.16 4.36
CA PHE A 582 -15.96 -16.05 2.93
C PHE A 582 -15.18 -17.09 2.10
N ALA A 583 -13.93 -17.35 2.45
CA ALA A 583 -13.10 -18.36 1.80
C ALA A 583 -13.58 -19.81 2.10
N GLY A 584 -14.46 -20.02 3.09
CA GLY A 584 -15.04 -21.32 3.38
C GLY A 584 -14.00 -22.39 3.72
N GLU A 585 -14.00 -23.49 2.98
CA GLU A 585 -13.04 -24.60 3.16
C GLU A 585 -11.58 -24.17 3.00
N ASP A 586 -11.31 -23.24 2.10
CA ASP A 586 -9.97 -22.72 1.84
C ASP A 586 -9.49 -21.73 2.92
N GLY A 587 -10.39 -21.26 3.81
CA GLY A 587 -10.07 -20.26 4.82
C GLY A 587 -8.95 -20.68 5.76
N ARG A 588 -8.85 -21.96 6.10
CA ARG A 588 -7.76 -22.47 6.94
C ARG A 588 -6.42 -22.39 6.23
N ASP A 589 -6.37 -22.77 4.97
CA ASP A 589 -5.15 -22.70 4.17
C ASP A 589 -4.75 -21.25 3.89
N MET A 590 -5.71 -20.37 3.61
CA MET A 590 -5.48 -18.94 3.50
C MET A 590 -4.85 -18.36 4.78
N TYR A 591 -5.33 -18.73 5.96
CA TYR A 591 -4.78 -18.26 7.24
C TYR A 591 -3.32 -18.71 7.45
N VAL A 592 -3.02 -19.98 7.11
CA VAL A 592 -1.65 -20.50 7.16
C VAL A 592 -0.77 -19.83 6.12
N ASN A 593 -1.28 -19.59 4.92
CA ASN A 593 -0.55 -18.91 3.85
C ASN A 593 -0.17 -17.48 4.22
N MET A 594 -1.09 -16.73 4.86
CA MET A 594 -0.78 -15.37 5.37
C MET A 594 0.39 -15.39 6.37
N CYS A 595 0.39 -16.36 7.29
CA CYS A 595 1.48 -16.55 8.24
C CYS A 595 2.81 -16.88 7.51
N MET A 596 2.79 -17.85 6.60
CA MET A 596 4.01 -18.31 5.93
C MET A 596 4.56 -17.28 4.94
N ARG A 597 3.70 -16.46 4.32
CA ARG A 597 4.14 -15.32 3.51
C ARG A 597 4.98 -14.34 4.33
N ALA A 598 4.52 -14.00 5.54
CA ALA A 598 5.25 -13.12 6.45
C ALA A 598 6.60 -13.72 6.89
N VAL A 599 6.65 -15.03 7.16
CA VAL A 599 7.88 -15.78 7.45
C VAL A 599 8.85 -15.72 6.26
N ASN A 600 8.35 -16.04 5.06
CA ASN A 600 9.15 -16.07 3.85
C ASN A 600 9.73 -14.69 3.49
N GLN A 601 8.94 -13.63 3.64
CA GLN A 601 9.41 -12.25 3.46
C GLN A 601 10.54 -11.89 4.42
N SER A 602 10.40 -12.25 5.70
CA SER A 602 11.41 -11.95 6.72
C SER A 602 12.72 -12.71 6.44
N MET A 603 12.63 -13.98 6.02
CA MET A 603 13.81 -14.80 5.66
C MET A 603 14.48 -14.33 4.35
N GLY A 604 13.69 -13.95 3.35
CA GLY A 604 14.18 -13.50 2.05
C GLY A 604 15.02 -12.21 2.09
N ARG A 605 15.14 -11.56 3.25
CA ARG A 605 15.95 -10.33 3.44
C ARG A 605 17.43 -10.58 3.69
N ALA A 606 17.82 -11.79 4.00
CA ALA A 606 19.18 -12.10 4.47
C ALA A 606 20.17 -12.40 3.35
N ILE A 607 19.73 -12.71 2.13
CA ILE A 607 20.59 -13.12 1.02
C ILE A 607 20.30 -12.28 -0.21
N ARG A 608 21.34 -11.66 -0.82
CA ARG A 608 21.18 -10.70 -1.91
C ARG A 608 22.03 -10.98 -3.16
N HIS A 609 23.15 -11.64 -3.05
CA HIS A 609 24.03 -11.90 -4.18
C HIS A 609 24.66 -13.30 -4.07
N ARG A 610 25.26 -13.74 -5.15
CA ARG A 610 25.77 -15.12 -5.31
C ARG A 610 26.79 -15.55 -4.25
N ALA A 611 27.57 -14.62 -3.73
CA ALA A 611 28.60 -14.91 -2.72
C ALA A 611 28.10 -14.78 -1.27
N ASP A 612 26.84 -14.38 -1.08
CA ASP A 612 26.25 -14.20 0.26
C ASP A 612 25.93 -15.56 0.90
N TYR A 613 25.83 -15.59 2.24
CA TYR A 613 25.48 -16.80 2.99
C TYR A 613 24.74 -16.44 4.29
N ALA A 614 23.79 -17.28 4.67
CA ALA A 614 23.04 -17.11 5.92
C ALA A 614 22.50 -18.42 6.48
N ALA A 615 22.35 -18.45 7.81
CA ALA A 615 21.65 -19.51 8.53
C ALA A 615 20.24 -19.06 8.95
N PHE A 616 19.25 -19.94 8.83
CA PHE A 616 17.85 -19.72 9.22
C PHE A 616 17.49 -20.66 10.36
N LEU A 617 17.14 -20.10 11.52
CA LEU A 617 16.73 -20.85 12.70
C LEU A 617 15.23 -20.64 12.94
N LEU A 618 14.46 -21.70 12.84
CA LEU A 618 13.01 -21.71 13.00
C LEU A 618 12.68 -22.29 14.38
N LEU A 619 12.51 -21.42 15.38
CA LEU A 619 12.31 -21.80 16.78
C LEU A 619 10.81 -21.99 17.08
N ASP A 620 10.28 -23.12 16.63
CA ASP A 620 8.95 -23.61 16.99
C ASP A 620 8.76 -25.03 16.41
N ARG A 621 8.21 -25.97 17.21
CA ARG A 621 7.97 -27.34 16.77
C ARG A 621 7.01 -27.44 15.57
N ARG A 622 6.12 -26.47 15.39
CA ARG A 622 5.13 -26.46 14.31
C ARG A 622 5.78 -26.33 12.93
N TYR A 623 6.99 -25.78 12.83
CA TYR A 623 7.76 -25.76 11.58
C TYR A 623 8.18 -27.17 11.10
N ALA A 624 8.14 -28.19 11.96
CA ALA A 624 8.39 -29.58 11.58
C ALA A 624 7.21 -30.22 10.82
N ARG A 625 6.03 -29.60 10.79
CA ARG A 625 4.86 -30.12 10.10
C ARG A 625 5.03 -29.95 8.59
N GLU A 626 4.76 -31.00 7.82
CA GLU A 626 4.85 -30.95 6.36
C GLU A 626 4.01 -29.83 5.73
N GLN A 627 2.80 -29.60 6.24
CA GLN A 627 1.93 -28.53 5.81
C GLN A 627 2.59 -27.12 5.93
N ILE A 628 3.46 -26.90 6.88
CA ILE A 628 4.20 -25.65 7.06
C ILE A 628 5.46 -25.64 6.19
N GLN A 629 6.22 -26.74 6.16
CA GLN A 629 7.44 -26.83 5.38
C GLN A 629 7.20 -26.72 3.87
N SER A 630 6.11 -27.29 3.36
CA SER A 630 5.73 -27.20 1.94
C SER A 630 5.49 -25.75 1.46
N ARG A 631 5.23 -24.81 2.38
CA ARG A 631 5.01 -23.39 2.10
C ARG A 631 6.28 -22.53 2.22
N LEU A 632 7.41 -23.14 2.60
CA LEU A 632 8.71 -22.45 2.54
C LEU A 632 9.18 -22.33 1.09
N PRO A 633 9.93 -21.27 0.73
CA PRO A 633 10.55 -21.16 -0.59
C PRO A 633 11.43 -22.37 -0.90
N GLY A 634 11.38 -22.85 -2.13
CA GLY A 634 12.07 -24.07 -2.54
C GLY A 634 13.57 -24.08 -2.21
N TRP A 635 14.25 -22.96 -2.36
CA TRP A 635 15.69 -22.80 -2.08
C TRP A 635 16.04 -22.88 -0.59
N ILE A 636 15.11 -22.55 0.32
CA ILE A 636 15.27 -22.75 1.78
C ILE A 636 14.81 -24.16 2.16
N ARG A 637 13.64 -24.58 1.68
CA ARG A 637 13.00 -25.85 2.04
C ARG A 637 13.92 -27.04 1.85
N THR A 638 14.70 -27.07 0.75
CA THR A 638 15.65 -28.16 0.47
C THR A 638 16.83 -28.20 1.44
N GLN A 639 17.10 -27.12 2.18
CA GLN A 639 18.19 -27.01 3.16
C GLN A 639 17.71 -27.08 4.61
N VAL A 640 16.39 -27.15 4.84
CA VAL A 640 15.83 -27.21 6.20
C VAL A 640 15.95 -28.63 6.77
N GLN A 641 16.55 -28.73 7.94
CA GLN A 641 16.63 -29.96 8.73
C GLN A 641 15.90 -29.80 10.07
N VAL A 642 15.15 -30.83 10.47
CA VAL A 642 14.50 -30.87 11.79
C VAL A 642 15.47 -31.51 12.78
N HIS A 643 15.74 -30.81 13.90
CA HIS A 643 16.68 -31.28 14.91
C HIS A 643 15.93 -31.76 16.15
N ASP A 644 15.96 -33.05 16.43
CA ASP A 644 15.29 -33.65 17.60
C ASP A 644 15.86 -33.20 18.96
N ARG A 645 17.07 -32.65 18.96
CA ARG A 645 17.73 -32.12 20.17
C ARG A 645 18.37 -30.77 19.88
N PHE A 646 18.31 -29.86 20.85
CA PHE A 646 18.91 -28.53 20.72
C PHE A 646 20.41 -28.59 20.36
N GLY A 647 21.17 -29.48 21.00
CA GLY A 647 22.61 -29.63 20.73
C GLY A 647 22.97 -30.02 19.31
N SER A 648 22.08 -30.72 18.57
CA SER A 648 22.31 -31.03 17.15
C SER A 648 22.20 -29.78 16.26
N SER A 649 21.29 -28.86 16.55
CA SER A 649 21.19 -27.58 15.84
C SER A 649 22.44 -26.70 16.07
N ILE A 650 22.96 -26.68 17.30
CA ILE A 650 24.19 -25.98 17.66
C ILE A 650 25.38 -26.52 16.85
N ARG A 651 25.51 -27.84 16.77
CA ARG A 651 26.60 -28.50 16.02
C ARG A 651 26.50 -28.17 14.52
N ALA A 652 25.31 -28.29 13.94
CA ALA A 652 25.08 -27.99 12.54
C ALA A 652 25.42 -26.54 12.21
N LEU A 653 24.99 -25.59 13.05
CA LEU A 653 25.29 -24.18 12.90
C LEU A 653 26.80 -23.88 12.98
N ALA A 654 27.50 -24.49 13.92
CA ALA A 654 28.94 -24.34 14.07
C ALA A 654 29.70 -24.88 12.85
N GLN A 655 29.32 -26.06 12.34
CA GLN A 655 29.89 -26.63 11.13
C GLN A 655 29.66 -25.75 9.91
N PHE A 656 28.45 -25.22 9.74
CA PHE A 656 28.13 -24.31 8.64
C PHE A 656 29.04 -23.07 8.65
N PHE A 657 29.17 -22.35 9.76
CA PHE A 657 30.04 -21.18 9.81
C PHE A 657 31.54 -21.52 9.74
N GLN A 658 31.95 -22.68 10.18
CA GLN A 658 33.34 -23.16 9.99
C GLN A 658 33.63 -23.36 8.50
N GLN A 659 32.70 -23.98 7.75
CA GLN A 659 32.84 -24.19 6.31
C GLN A 659 32.88 -22.83 5.56
N MET A 660 32.04 -21.85 5.95
CA MET A 660 32.04 -20.54 5.32
C MET A 660 33.35 -19.78 5.56
N ARG A 661 33.91 -19.84 6.77
CA ARG A 661 35.22 -19.26 7.07
C ARG A 661 36.34 -19.89 6.25
N TYR A 662 36.35 -21.22 6.10
CA TYR A 662 37.35 -21.91 5.31
C TYR A 662 37.30 -21.47 3.84
N ARG A 663 36.10 -21.37 3.26
CA ARG A 663 35.93 -20.90 1.87
C ARG A 663 36.29 -19.42 1.66
N ALA A 664 36.13 -18.58 2.65
CA ALA A 664 36.53 -17.18 2.57
C ALA A 664 38.06 -17.01 2.67
N ALA A 665 38.78 -18.00 3.21
CA ALA A 665 40.23 -18.00 3.35
C ALA A 665 40.95 -18.66 2.14
N THR A 666 40.21 -19.45 1.34
CA THR A 666 40.69 -20.06 0.07
C THR A 666 40.20 -19.29 -1.13
#